data_bebb27162f16f1dafcb3e0f3a9f82201
#
_entry.id   bebb27162f16f1dafcb3e0f3a9f82201
#
_cell.length_a   1.000
_cell.length_b   1.000
_cell.length_c   1.000
_cell.angle_alpha   90.00
_cell.angle_beta   90.00
_cell.angle_gamma   90.00
#
_symmetry.space_group_name_H-M   'P 1'
#
loop_
_entity.id
_entity.type
_entity.pdbx_description
1 polymer ?
#
loop_
_entity_poly.entity_id
_entity_poly.type
_entity_poly.pdbx_seq_one_letter_code
_entity_poly.pdbx_strand_id
1 'polypeptide(L)'
;MNQKALLNGMEYTILDLLPSLDYSDRMVLCQNASGQKYICSKATWESHALQPRSSAAVTTHSPTSEKIKCFLSFFRGRDDLYARRFYSLKTGKSGYTPVCKNEWEYGLCDKKTYKCPNCPNRQFVPMTAATVKAHLIGKDLYCRDVMAIYPLLQDNTTWLLAADFDEENWQNDVSAFRQCAIEAGLTPAVERSRSGKGAHVWFFSEPVPAVDARRMGSGLLTKTMSRRHELSFASYDRLFPSQGIMPKGGFGNLIALPFQGQAQKNGNSLFVNEEYIPYPDQWAFLSALPKITPEQLEECVNRLCDDGDMGRMAVSDETEIPWQSRPYRNLKNTDFPQQSTLMLADLIYLRKKGYSQAALNAIKRLAVFPNPEFRIRQKMRLPVYQTPRVLDCGYEDVDFIGIPRGCREALYDLLQEKGISVVEEDRRNCGKTIHVDFSGALRDEQKPAAEALLCEDTGVLSATTAFGKTVIGAYLIGKRKTNTLILVQSSALLEQWKSALERFLDIHETLTEPPRKRGRRKKQYLIGQVGSGKNTRSGIIDIAIMQSLFEGEEKSVKEFVSEYGMIIVDECHHVAAFTFERVLRAVKAKYVYGLSATPMRKDGHHPIIFMQCGPVRYLVDAKSQAEQRSFSHVVIPRLTQVRLPHANSIQDVFAAITENTNRNALIAADAKDLLSEGRSLLILTERKTHAEQLVLLLEKSTQNLFLLVGSDTQKERRKKLSDLQAVPQNETLAVVATGKYIGEGFDLPRLDTLLLTMPVSWKGTLAQYAGRLHRDFEGKKEVKIYDYADIHVPALERMYRKRLKVYSDLGYQIRFGDQENTISRIYYGKTFYQDFIQDITNAAHDILLVCPHMHHTQIQKLLPVLQQIKSSGVSICVHTGIEASEATDIADEKVDALATLKKAGVSIACFDGLQQRYAIIDGRIVWYGNVDFLSFNRNDASVIRFDNADIAGELRDLSSENGGKQLTIDDYFE
;
A
#
# COMPACT_ATOMS: atom_id res chain seq x y z
N MET A 1 48.55 -4.30 -33.74
CA MET A 1 47.23 -3.77 -34.00
C MET A 1 46.25 -4.88 -34.42
N ASN A 2 46.06 -5.92 -33.65
CA ASN A 2 45.12 -7.02 -33.94
C ASN A 2 44.14 -7.22 -32.76
N GLN A 3 43.76 -6.13 -32.08
CA GLN A 3 42.74 -6.24 -31.08
C GLN A 3 41.36 -6.28 -31.76
N LYS A 4 40.57 -7.30 -31.36
CA LYS A 4 39.19 -7.48 -31.81
C LYS A 4 38.23 -7.22 -30.66
N ALA A 5 37.06 -6.70 -30.96
CA ALA A 5 35.97 -6.52 -30.03
C ALA A 5 34.66 -7.00 -30.63
N LEU A 6 33.78 -7.48 -29.80
CA LEU A 6 32.42 -7.85 -30.19
C LEU A 6 31.48 -6.67 -29.92
N LEU A 7 31.28 -5.81 -30.93
CA LEU A 7 30.34 -4.69 -30.82
C LEU A 7 29.05 -5.05 -31.57
N ASN A 8 27.91 -4.92 -30.86
CA ASN A 8 26.58 -5.26 -31.42
C ASN A 8 26.48 -6.67 -32.03
N GLY A 9 27.10 -7.66 -31.37
CA GLY A 9 27.11 -9.04 -31.85
C GLY A 9 28.01 -9.34 -33.06
N MET A 10 28.72 -8.34 -33.61
CA MET A 10 29.67 -8.51 -34.70
C MET A 10 31.07 -8.29 -34.22
N GLU A 11 32.00 -9.08 -34.80
CA GLU A 11 33.43 -8.95 -34.55
C GLU A 11 34.02 -7.79 -35.36
N TYR A 12 34.62 -6.83 -34.70
CA TYR A 12 35.34 -5.70 -35.30
C TYR A 12 36.80 -5.76 -34.97
N THR A 13 37.58 -5.29 -35.89
CA THR A 13 39.06 -5.12 -35.72
C THR A 13 39.39 -3.65 -35.74
N ILE A 14 40.30 -3.20 -34.85
CA ILE A 14 40.78 -1.81 -34.83
C ILE A 14 41.49 -1.48 -36.13
N LEU A 15 41.07 -0.36 -36.75
CA LEU A 15 41.78 0.28 -37.85
C LEU A 15 42.67 1.44 -37.37
N ASP A 16 42.14 2.29 -36.49
CA ASP A 16 42.84 3.48 -36.03
C ASP A 16 42.31 4.00 -34.68
N LEU A 17 43.10 4.85 -34.00
CA LEU A 17 42.74 5.58 -32.78
C LEU A 17 42.64 7.06 -33.11
N LEU A 18 41.40 7.58 -33.12
CA LEU A 18 41.13 8.97 -33.46
C LEU A 18 41.04 9.82 -32.18
N PRO A 19 41.48 11.12 -32.23
CA PRO A 19 41.24 12.04 -31.13
C PRO A 19 39.74 12.35 -31.01
N SER A 20 39.25 12.49 -29.79
CA SER A 20 37.87 12.95 -29.52
C SER A 20 37.74 14.45 -29.82
N LEU A 21 36.56 14.90 -30.21
CA LEU A 21 36.25 16.31 -30.49
C LEU A 21 36.43 17.24 -29.28
N ASP A 22 36.34 16.71 -28.08
CA ASP A 22 36.49 17.44 -26.82
C ASP A 22 37.81 17.17 -26.07
N TYR A 23 38.73 16.43 -26.68
CA TYR A 23 40.05 16.03 -26.14
C TYR A 23 39.97 15.23 -24.79
N SER A 24 38.79 14.79 -24.34
CA SER A 24 38.61 14.11 -23.07
C SER A 24 38.83 12.59 -23.14
N ASP A 25 38.67 11.97 -24.34
CA ASP A 25 38.86 10.52 -24.54
C ASP A 25 39.39 10.25 -25.98
N ARG A 26 39.84 9.02 -26.23
CA ARG A 26 40.19 8.55 -27.57
C ARG A 26 39.05 7.74 -28.17
N MET A 27 38.80 7.97 -29.47
CA MET A 27 37.83 7.19 -30.22
C MET A 27 38.53 6.07 -31.00
N VAL A 28 37.85 4.92 -31.09
CA VAL A 28 38.35 3.76 -31.84
C VAL A 28 37.59 3.68 -33.16
N LEU A 29 38.27 3.75 -34.27
CA LEU A 29 37.76 3.40 -35.58
C LEU A 29 37.99 1.90 -35.80
N CYS A 30 36.93 1.14 -35.99
CA CYS A 30 36.99 -0.31 -36.21
C CYS A 30 36.17 -0.74 -37.43
N GLN A 31 36.44 -1.93 -37.95
CA GLN A 31 35.81 -2.48 -39.15
C GLN A 31 35.46 -3.96 -38.92
N ASN A 32 34.27 -4.39 -39.37
CA ASN A 32 33.91 -5.79 -39.40
C ASN A 32 34.36 -6.53 -40.66
N ALA A 33 34.12 -7.84 -40.69
CA ALA A 33 34.53 -8.68 -41.84
C ALA A 33 33.82 -8.32 -43.16
N SER A 34 32.69 -7.64 -43.12
CA SER A 34 31.97 -7.16 -44.32
C SER A 34 32.44 -5.78 -44.80
N GLY A 35 33.47 -5.20 -44.18
CA GLY A 35 34.01 -3.88 -44.54
C GLY A 35 33.28 -2.69 -43.94
N GLN A 36 32.25 -2.90 -43.10
CA GLN A 36 31.50 -1.85 -42.46
C GLN A 36 32.33 -1.24 -41.33
N LYS A 37 32.50 0.09 -41.34
CA LYS A 37 33.29 0.84 -40.35
C LYS A 37 32.39 1.36 -39.24
N TYR A 38 32.90 1.33 -38.01
CA TYR A 38 32.23 1.82 -36.82
C TYR A 38 33.23 2.64 -35.97
N ILE A 39 32.71 3.67 -35.28
CA ILE A 39 33.50 4.49 -34.37
C ILE A 39 32.86 4.39 -32.99
N CYS A 40 33.63 4.01 -31.96
CA CYS A 40 33.19 3.97 -30.58
C CYS A 40 34.23 4.64 -29.66
N SER A 41 33.83 4.94 -28.40
CA SER A 41 34.82 5.42 -27.42
C SER A 41 35.82 4.31 -27.07
N LYS A 42 37.01 4.69 -26.64
CA LYS A 42 38.04 3.73 -26.19
C LYS A 42 37.54 2.89 -25.03
N ALA A 43 36.79 3.48 -24.09
CA ALA A 43 36.18 2.79 -22.98
C ALA A 43 35.15 1.72 -23.46
N THR A 44 34.28 2.05 -24.42
CA THR A 44 33.38 1.10 -25.06
C THR A 44 34.11 -0.04 -25.74
N TRP A 45 35.21 0.27 -26.44
CA TRP A 45 36.04 -0.75 -27.09
C TRP A 45 36.68 -1.70 -26.06
N GLU A 46 37.32 -1.14 -25.03
CA GLU A 46 37.99 -1.92 -23.98
C GLU A 46 37.03 -2.82 -23.20
N SER A 47 35.80 -2.36 -22.93
CA SER A 47 34.78 -3.16 -22.28
C SER A 47 34.24 -4.32 -23.16
N HIS A 48 34.40 -4.22 -24.49
CA HIS A 48 33.98 -5.23 -25.46
C HIS A 48 35.14 -5.94 -26.15
N ALA A 49 36.38 -5.64 -25.75
CA ALA A 49 37.57 -6.28 -26.31
C ALA A 49 37.52 -7.79 -26.06
N LEU A 50 37.61 -8.53 -27.15
CA LEU A 50 37.77 -9.98 -27.09
C LEU A 50 39.11 -10.29 -26.47
N GLN A 51 39.12 -10.69 -25.20
CA GLN A 51 40.29 -11.32 -24.61
C GLN A 51 40.67 -12.54 -25.47
N PRO A 52 41.96 -12.86 -25.66
CA PRO A 52 42.37 -14.05 -26.43
C PRO A 52 41.67 -15.24 -25.81
N ARG A 53 40.78 -15.88 -26.57
CA ARG A 53 39.97 -17.02 -26.14
C ARG A 53 40.88 -18.10 -25.58
N SER A 54 40.72 -18.45 -24.29
CA SER A 54 41.24 -19.72 -23.81
C SER A 54 40.62 -20.84 -24.64
N SER A 55 41.35 -21.85 -24.99
CA SER A 55 41.02 -22.94 -25.92
C SER A 55 39.90 -23.91 -25.49
N ALA A 56 39.01 -23.48 -24.62
CA ALA A 56 37.96 -24.30 -24.00
C ALA A 56 36.54 -23.80 -24.24
N ALA A 57 36.22 -23.11 -25.31
CA ALA A 57 34.85 -22.76 -25.63
C ALA A 57 34.06 -24.01 -26.06
N VAL A 58 32.91 -24.26 -25.40
CA VAL A 58 31.99 -25.31 -25.78
C VAL A 58 31.31 -24.92 -27.10
N THR A 59 31.35 -25.83 -28.09
CA THR A 59 30.79 -25.60 -29.42
C THR A 59 29.73 -26.66 -29.76
N THR A 60 29.08 -26.53 -30.92
CA THR A 60 28.16 -27.56 -31.42
C THR A 60 28.84 -28.92 -31.59
N HIS A 61 30.16 -28.96 -31.77
CA HIS A 61 30.94 -30.20 -31.94
C HIS A 61 31.45 -30.78 -30.59
N SER A 62 31.34 -30.05 -29.49
CA SER A 62 31.76 -30.52 -28.19
C SER A 62 30.93 -31.71 -27.70
N PRO A 63 31.52 -32.58 -26.83
CA PRO A 63 30.81 -33.72 -26.24
C PRO A 63 29.54 -33.31 -25.48
N THR A 64 28.52 -34.14 -25.49
CA THR A 64 27.24 -33.88 -24.81
C THR A 64 27.42 -33.60 -23.32
N SER A 65 28.39 -34.24 -22.67
CA SER A 65 28.72 -34.00 -21.26
C SER A 65 29.22 -32.57 -20.99
N GLU A 66 30.00 -31.98 -21.88
CA GLU A 66 30.49 -30.61 -21.78
C GLU A 66 29.39 -29.61 -22.03
N LYS A 67 28.53 -29.88 -23.04
CA LYS A 67 27.33 -29.08 -23.31
C LYS A 67 26.40 -29.03 -22.10
N ILE A 68 26.13 -30.17 -21.45
CA ILE A 68 25.30 -30.24 -20.24
C ILE A 68 25.95 -29.46 -19.09
N LYS A 69 27.27 -29.58 -18.89
CA LYS A 69 28.00 -28.81 -17.87
C LYS A 69 27.90 -27.29 -18.13
N CYS A 70 28.10 -26.88 -19.37
CA CYS A 70 27.95 -25.48 -19.80
C CYS A 70 26.51 -24.99 -19.53
N PHE A 71 25.49 -25.75 -19.95
CA PHE A 71 24.11 -25.41 -19.72
C PHE A 71 23.79 -25.21 -18.22
N LEU A 72 24.20 -26.17 -17.40
CA LEU A 72 24.01 -26.12 -15.94
C LEU A 72 24.79 -24.98 -15.26
N SER A 73 25.88 -24.50 -15.89
CA SER A 73 26.64 -23.36 -15.33
C SER A 73 25.98 -22.00 -15.53
N PHE A 74 25.08 -21.86 -16.53
CA PHE A 74 24.35 -20.64 -16.83
C PHE A 74 22.92 -20.67 -16.27
N PHE A 75 22.17 -21.76 -16.49
CA PHE A 75 20.77 -21.88 -16.09
C PHE A 75 20.66 -22.47 -14.68
N ARG A 76 21.12 -21.70 -13.69
CA ARG A 76 21.07 -22.05 -12.27
C ARG A 76 19.78 -21.51 -11.64
N GLY A 77 19.12 -22.36 -10.91
CA GLY A 77 18.00 -22.01 -10.04
C GLY A 77 18.12 -22.76 -8.73
N ARG A 78 17.02 -23.03 -8.07
CA ARG A 78 17.01 -23.88 -6.88
C ARG A 78 17.63 -25.25 -7.20
N ASP A 79 18.40 -25.75 -6.29
CA ASP A 79 19.14 -27.03 -6.40
C ASP A 79 18.31 -28.24 -5.92
N ASP A 80 17.26 -28.01 -5.11
CA ASP A 80 16.41 -29.02 -4.50
C ASP A 80 15.21 -29.42 -5.38
N LEU A 81 14.82 -28.59 -6.37
CA LEU A 81 13.70 -28.90 -7.26
C LEU A 81 13.79 -28.18 -8.61
N TYR A 82 13.09 -28.70 -9.58
CA TYR A 82 12.80 -28.05 -10.85
C TYR A 82 11.35 -28.34 -11.25
N ALA A 83 10.84 -27.62 -12.27
CA ALA A 83 9.53 -27.87 -12.80
C ALA A 83 9.60 -28.49 -14.20
N ARG A 84 8.58 -29.26 -14.54
CA ARG A 84 8.38 -29.87 -15.87
C ARG A 84 7.05 -29.44 -16.45
N ARG A 85 7.02 -29.24 -17.77
CA ARG A 85 5.80 -28.93 -18.49
C ARG A 85 4.85 -30.14 -18.52
N PHE A 86 3.58 -29.93 -18.29
CA PHE A 86 2.53 -30.90 -18.54
C PHE A 86 1.64 -30.46 -19.71
N TYR A 87 1.04 -31.41 -20.37
CA TYR A 87 0.00 -31.21 -21.40
C TYR A 87 -1.09 -32.24 -21.18
N SER A 88 -2.33 -31.81 -21.00
CA SER A 88 -3.49 -32.68 -20.82
C SER A 88 -4.16 -32.95 -22.16
N LEU A 89 -4.09 -34.18 -22.66
CA LEU A 89 -4.75 -34.62 -23.90
C LEU A 89 -6.28 -34.49 -23.80
N LYS A 90 -6.87 -34.60 -22.60
CA LYS A 90 -8.31 -34.51 -22.39
C LYS A 90 -8.85 -33.08 -22.47
N THR A 91 -8.09 -32.10 -22.00
CA THR A 91 -8.57 -30.70 -21.84
C THR A 91 -7.82 -29.70 -22.70
N GLY A 92 -6.75 -30.09 -23.39
CA GLY A 92 -5.84 -29.21 -24.11
C GLY A 92 -5.00 -28.26 -23.19
N LYS A 93 -5.23 -28.28 -21.88
CA LYS A 93 -4.54 -27.41 -20.95
C LYS A 93 -3.08 -27.83 -20.79
N SER A 94 -2.21 -26.83 -20.73
CA SER A 94 -0.78 -27.00 -20.43
C SER A 94 -0.33 -26.04 -19.34
N GLY A 95 0.78 -26.37 -18.68
CA GLY A 95 1.38 -25.58 -17.62
C GLY A 95 2.63 -26.25 -17.09
N TYR A 96 3.16 -25.75 -15.96
CA TYR A 96 4.33 -26.32 -15.31
C TYR A 96 3.98 -26.82 -13.91
N THR A 97 4.60 -27.95 -13.51
CA THR A 97 4.43 -28.53 -12.18
C THR A 97 5.80 -28.90 -11.62
N PRO A 98 6.06 -28.65 -10.30
CA PRO A 98 7.28 -29.13 -9.69
C PRO A 98 7.35 -30.66 -9.78
N VAL A 99 8.53 -31.19 -10.06
CA VAL A 99 8.75 -32.64 -10.16
C VAL A 99 8.89 -33.24 -8.77
N CYS A 100 8.05 -34.23 -8.47
CA CYS A 100 7.99 -34.91 -7.18
C CYS A 100 8.04 -36.44 -7.40
N LYS A 101 8.77 -37.17 -6.54
CA LYS A 101 8.79 -38.64 -6.61
C LYS A 101 7.42 -39.26 -6.39
N ASN A 102 6.62 -38.66 -5.51
CA ASN A 102 5.29 -39.16 -5.15
C ASN A 102 4.18 -38.60 -6.07
N GLU A 103 4.54 -38.01 -7.24
CA GLU A 103 3.56 -37.42 -8.15
C GLU A 103 2.61 -38.50 -8.70
N TRP A 104 1.31 -38.35 -8.45
CA TRP A 104 0.21 -39.28 -8.86
C TRP A 104 0.20 -40.63 -8.12
N GLU A 105 1.04 -40.84 -7.10
CA GLU A 105 1.00 -42.03 -6.25
C GLU A 105 -0.29 -42.03 -5.40
N TYR A 106 -1.03 -43.14 -5.50
CA TYR A 106 -2.30 -43.31 -4.79
C TYR A 106 -2.07 -43.26 -3.25
N GLY A 107 -2.88 -42.50 -2.55
CA GLY A 107 -2.74 -42.32 -1.08
C GLY A 107 -1.65 -41.35 -0.63
N LEU A 108 -0.70 -40.95 -1.52
CA LEU A 108 0.37 -40.00 -1.19
C LEU A 108 0.18 -38.64 -1.87
N CYS A 109 -0.32 -38.59 -3.10
CA CYS A 109 -0.49 -37.37 -3.87
C CYS A 109 -1.96 -36.99 -4.02
N ASP A 110 -2.42 -36.02 -3.25
CA ASP A 110 -3.75 -35.42 -3.38
C ASP A 110 -3.66 -33.93 -3.78
N LYS A 111 -3.58 -33.69 -5.09
CA LYS A 111 -3.53 -32.32 -5.66
C LYS A 111 -4.85 -31.57 -5.55
N LYS A 112 -5.96 -32.22 -5.13
CA LYS A 112 -7.24 -31.55 -4.91
C LYS A 112 -7.27 -30.87 -3.53
N THR A 113 -6.72 -31.57 -2.52
CA THR A 113 -6.70 -31.07 -1.14
C THR A 113 -5.48 -30.20 -0.86
N TYR A 114 -4.29 -30.57 -1.38
CA TYR A 114 -3.04 -29.87 -1.10
C TYR A 114 -2.37 -29.33 -2.37
N LYS A 115 -1.94 -28.06 -2.33
CA LYS A 115 -0.99 -27.55 -3.32
C LYS A 115 0.41 -28.10 -3.05
N CYS A 116 1.19 -28.38 -4.11
CA CYS A 116 2.53 -28.98 -3.99
C CYS A 116 3.45 -28.32 -2.94
N PRO A 117 3.49 -26.98 -2.79
CA PRO A 117 4.30 -26.32 -1.76
C PRO A 117 3.93 -26.72 -0.33
N ASN A 118 2.68 -27.06 -0.06
CA ASN A 118 2.13 -27.36 1.26
C ASN A 118 1.81 -28.85 1.44
N CYS A 119 2.20 -29.69 0.49
CA CYS A 119 1.95 -31.13 0.57
C CYS A 119 2.84 -31.78 1.64
N PRO A 120 2.27 -32.52 2.62
CA PRO A 120 3.07 -33.19 3.65
C PRO A 120 3.94 -34.32 3.09
N ASN A 121 3.53 -34.93 1.98
CA ASN A 121 4.21 -36.07 1.36
C ASN A 121 5.12 -35.64 0.19
N ARG A 122 5.49 -34.36 0.08
CA ARG A 122 6.32 -33.86 -1.01
C ARG A 122 7.75 -34.41 -0.92
N GLN A 123 8.21 -34.94 -2.05
CA GLN A 123 9.59 -35.35 -2.25
C GLN A 123 10.07 -34.83 -3.60
N PHE A 124 10.58 -33.60 -3.60
CA PHE A 124 11.01 -32.98 -4.86
C PHE A 124 12.29 -33.63 -5.38
N VAL A 125 12.50 -33.47 -6.69
CA VAL A 125 13.63 -34.04 -7.40
C VAL A 125 14.50 -32.91 -7.94
N PRO A 126 15.80 -32.91 -7.68
CA PRO A 126 16.72 -31.94 -8.26
C PRO A 126 16.90 -32.13 -9.76
N MET A 127 17.32 -31.07 -10.44
CA MET A 127 17.72 -31.12 -11.84
C MET A 127 18.99 -31.93 -12.02
N THR A 128 19.00 -32.90 -12.94
CA THR A 128 20.13 -33.81 -13.20
C THR A 128 20.61 -33.71 -14.64
N ALA A 129 21.81 -34.17 -14.93
CA ALA A 129 22.35 -34.29 -16.29
C ALA A 129 21.42 -35.11 -17.21
N ALA A 130 20.74 -36.12 -16.69
CA ALA A 130 19.81 -36.95 -17.44
C ALA A 130 18.56 -36.19 -17.83
N THR A 131 18.00 -35.38 -16.92
CA THR A 131 16.82 -34.54 -17.19
C THR A 131 17.15 -33.42 -18.18
N VAL A 132 18.31 -32.77 -18.06
CA VAL A 132 18.81 -31.79 -19.03
C VAL A 132 19.00 -32.44 -20.40
N LYS A 133 19.58 -33.64 -20.47
CA LYS A 133 19.74 -34.38 -21.73
C LYS A 133 18.38 -34.68 -22.43
N ALA A 134 17.36 -35.06 -21.65
CA ALA A 134 16.00 -35.31 -22.18
C ALA A 134 15.39 -34.01 -22.75
N HIS A 135 15.53 -32.87 -22.05
CA HIS A 135 15.09 -31.56 -22.53
C HIS A 135 15.77 -31.14 -23.85
N LEU A 136 17.10 -31.27 -23.92
CA LEU A 136 17.90 -30.92 -25.09
C LEU A 136 17.57 -31.83 -26.31
N ILE A 137 17.26 -33.10 -26.08
CA ILE A 137 16.90 -34.04 -27.16
C ILE A 137 15.46 -33.75 -27.67
N GLY A 138 14.51 -33.47 -26.78
CA GLY A 138 13.15 -33.11 -27.12
C GLY A 138 12.40 -34.22 -27.90
N LYS A 139 12.26 -35.40 -27.29
CA LYS A 139 11.57 -36.54 -27.94
C LYS A 139 10.03 -36.47 -27.86
N ASP A 140 9.51 -35.73 -26.87
CA ASP A 140 8.08 -35.65 -26.62
C ASP A 140 7.40 -34.64 -27.56
N LEU A 141 6.48 -35.10 -28.42
CA LEU A 141 5.77 -34.23 -29.37
C LEU A 141 4.91 -33.17 -28.74
N TYR A 142 4.47 -33.35 -27.48
CA TYR A 142 3.70 -32.36 -26.71
C TYR A 142 4.58 -31.51 -25.86
N CYS A 143 5.91 -31.58 -26.01
CA CYS A 143 6.89 -30.81 -25.24
C CYS A 143 6.74 -30.99 -23.72
N ARG A 144 6.40 -32.16 -23.21
CA ARG A 144 6.28 -32.44 -21.78
C ARG A 144 7.66 -32.64 -21.11
N ASP A 145 8.71 -32.76 -21.93
CA ASP A 145 10.12 -32.78 -21.49
C ASP A 145 10.75 -31.40 -21.30
N VAL A 146 10.00 -30.33 -21.58
CA VAL A 146 10.45 -28.95 -21.28
C VAL A 146 10.65 -28.76 -19.77
N MET A 147 11.84 -28.32 -19.41
CA MET A 147 12.25 -27.99 -18.04
C MET A 147 12.06 -26.50 -17.78
N ALA A 148 11.79 -26.19 -16.52
CA ALA A 148 11.79 -24.84 -15.98
C ALA A 148 12.50 -24.82 -14.63
N ILE A 149 13.17 -23.71 -14.34
CA ILE A 149 13.85 -23.47 -13.07
C ILE A 149 13.11 -22.44 -12.23
N TYR A 150 13.35 -22.47 -10.94
CA TYR A 150 12.98 -21.42 -9.98
C TYR A 150 14.21 -20.58 -9.68
N PRO A 151 14.34 -19.38 -10.29
CA PRO A 151 15.56 -18.58 -10.21
C PRO A 151 15.80 -17.96 -8.83
N LEU A 152 14.75 -17.75 -8.02
CA LEU A 152 14.89 -17.23 -6.65
C LEU A 152 15.33 -18.36 -5.71
N LEU A 153 16.48 -18.19 -5.04
CA LEU A 153 17.04 -19.13 -4.09
C LEU A 153 16.49 -18.92 -2.68
N GLN A 154 16.70 -19.89 -1.79
CA GLN A 154 16.18 -19.86 -0.41
C GLN A 154 16.78 -18.75 0.44
N ASP A 155 18.01 -18.34 0.16
CA ASP A 155 18.74 -17.22 0.76
C ASP A 155 18.41 -15.85 0.15
N ASN A 156 17.41 -15.78 -0.74
CA ASN A 156 17.00 -14.59 -1.49
C ASN A 156 18.03 -14.10 -2.52
N THR A 157 18.96 -14.94 -2.96
CA THR A 157 19.87 -14.65 -4.08
C THR A 157 19.35 -15.23 -5.40
N THR A 158 20.01 -14.86 -6.50
CA THR A 158 19.76 -15.39 -7.85
C THR A 158 21.04 -15.43 -8.66
N TRP A 159 21.11 -16.35 -9.65
CA TRP A 159 22.22 -16.47 -10.61
C TRP A 159 21.92 -15.82 -11.96
N LEU A 160 20.71 -15.30 -12.11
CA LEU A 160 20.28 -14.72 -13.37
C LEU A 160 19.09 -13.78 -13.17
N LEU A 161 18.92 -12.89 -14.13
CA LEU A 161 17.71 -12.14 -14.37
C LEU A 161 17.22 -12.43 -15.79
N ALA A 162 15.94 -12.70 -15.98
CA ALA A 162 15.34 -12.76 -17.28
C ALA A 162 14.12 -11.82 -17.37
N ALA A 163 13.96 -11.18 -18.54
CA ALA A 163 12.77 -10.41 -18.88
C ALA A 163 12.01 -11.12 -19.99
N ASP A 164 10.69 -11.27 -19.85
CA ASP A 164 9.80 -11.93 -20.80
C ASP A 164 8.99 -10.91 -21.59
N PHE A 165 9.02 -11.02 -22.91
CA PHE A 165 8.30 -10.18 -23.88
C PHE A 165 7.46 -11.06 -24.79
N ASP A 166 6.13 -11.05 -24.60
CA ASP A 166 5.18 -11.91 -25.33
C ASP A 166 3.99 -11.14 -25.95
N GLU A 167 4.07 -9.81 -26.01
CA GLU A 167 3.07 -8.96 -26.65
C GLU A 167 3.24 -8.93 -28.18
N GLU A 168 2.25 -8.41 -28.89
CA GLU A 168 2.20 -8.43 -30.37
C GLU A 168 3.43 -7.78 -31.02
N ASN A 169 3.97 -6.73 -30.41
CA ASN A 169 5.14 -5.98 -30.90
C ASN A 169 6.45 -6.33 -30.17
N TRP A 170 6.57 -7.53 -29.60
CA TRP A 170 7.71 -7.94 -28.78
C TRP A 170 9.10 -7.69 -29.41
N GLN A 171 9.24 -7.80 -30.73
CA GLN A 171 10.52 -7.57 -31.42
C GLN A 171 11.02 -6.12 -31.24
N ASN A 172 10.14 -5.15 -31.40
CA ASN A 172 10.47 -3.76 -31.20
C ASN A 172 10.79 -3.46 -29.72
N ASP A 173 10.05 -4.08 -28.80
CA ASP A 173 10.25 -3.92 -27.36
C ASP A 173 11.59 -4.51 -26.92
N VAL A 174 11.91 -5.72 -27.40
CA VAL A 174 13.19 -6.38 -27.15
C VAL A 174 14.35 -5.60 -27.76
N SER A 175 14.20 -5.06 -28.98
CA SER A 175 15.26 -4.25 -29.62
C SER A 175 15.58 -3.00 -28.79
N ALA A 176 14.54 -2.29 -28.30
CA ALA A 176 14.72 -1.13 -27.45
C ALA A 176 15.32 -1.50 -26.08
N PHE A 177 14.89 -2.60 -25.48
CA PHE A 177 15.40 -3.10 -24.20
C PHE A 177 16.86 -3.57 -24.32
N ARG A 178 17.19 -4.33 -25.38
CA ARG A 178 18.57 -4.74 -25.71
C ARG A 178 19.49 -3.52 -25.83
N GLN A 179 19.08 -2.49 -26.57
CA GLN A 179 19.86 -1.28 -26.73
C GLN A 179 20.12 -0.57 -25.41
N CYS A 180 19.09 -0.43 -24.57
CA CYS A 180 19.24 0.17 -23.24
C CYS A 180 20.17 -0.65 -22.33
N ALA A 181 20.15 -1.98 -22.45
CA ALA A 181 21.04 -2.85 -21.68
C ALA A 181 22.51 -2.70 -22.13
N ILE A 182 22.76 -2.67 -23.44
CA ILE A 182 24.11 -2.47 -24.00
C ILE A 182 24.69 -1.12 -23.55
N GLU A 183 23.91 -0.05 -23.60
CA GLU A 183 24.34 1.27 -23.13
C GLU A 183 24.55 1.33 -21.61
N ALA A 184 23.89 0.44 -20.87
CA ALA A 184 24.15 0.25 -19.45
C ALA A 184 25.40 -0.63 -19.18
N GLY A 185 26.16 -1.03 -20.23
CA GLY A 185 27.34 -1.88 -20.10
C GLY A 185 27.03 -3.35 -19.86
N LEU A 186 25.81 -3.81 -20.13
CA LEU A 186 25.38 -5.18 -19.93
C LEU A 186 25.36 -5.95 -21.25
N THR A 187 25.50 -7.28 -21.18
CA THR A 187 25.41 -8.18 -22.33
C THR A 187 24.08 -8.96 -22.30
N PRO A 188 23.03 -8.49 -22.99
CA PRO A 188 21.76 -9.18 -23.06
C PRO A 188 21.81 -10.36 -24.00
N ALA A 189 21.40 -11.53 -23.55
CA ALA A 189 21.24 -12.73 -24.38
C ALA A 189 19.75 -12.91 -24.72
N VAL A 190 19.38 -12.70 -25.97
CA VAL A 190 17.97 -12.79 -26.42
C VAL A 190 17.68 -14.17 -26.95
N GLU A 191 16.69 -14.84 -26.34
CA GLU A 191 16.16 -16.14 -26.75
C GLU A 191 14.76 -15.96 -27.38
N ARG A 192 14.54 -16.49 -28.59
CA ARG A 192 13.18 -16.65 -29.10
C ARG A 192 12.44 -17.68 -28.27
N SER A 193 11.30 -17.32 -27.69
CA SER A 193 10.53 -18.21 -26.82
C SER A 193 10.15 -19.52 -27.51
N ARG A 194 9.84 -20.56 -26.74
CA ARG A 194 9.43 -21.87 -27.23
C ARG A 194 8.22 -21.81 -28.21
N SER A 195 7.30 -20.87 -27.99
CA SER A 195 6.12 -20.67 -28.85
C SER A 195 6.44 -19.95 -30.16
N GLY A 196 7.57 -19.24 -30.22
CA GLY A 196 7.93 -18.34 -31.32
C GLY A 196 7.21 -16.99 -31.29
N LYS A 197 6.28 -16.79 -30.35
CA LYS A 197 5.43 -15.59 -30.23
C LYS A 197 5.96 -14.53 -29.25
N GLY A 198 7.20 -14.67 -28.77
CA GLY A 198 7.83 -13.77 -27.83
C GLY A 198 9.30 -14.09 -27.67
N ALA A 199 9.97 -13.43 -26.75
CA ALA A 199 11.37 -13.64 -26.42
C ALA A 199 11.64 -13.45 -24.92
N HIS A 200 12.64 -14.17 -24.43
CA HIS A 200 13.25 -13.92 -23.15
C HIS A 200 14.58 -13.21 -23.34
N VAL A 201 14.85 -12.18 -22.55
CA VAL A 201 16.15 -11.51 -22.50
C VAL A 201 16.84 -11.89 -21.19
N TRP A 202 17.92 -12.63 -21.30
CA TRP A 202 18.67 -13.20 -20.19
C TRP A 202 19.90 -12.36 -19.82
N PHE A 203 20.13 -12.21 -18.51
CA PHE A 203 21.35 -11.69 -17.92
C PHE A 203 21.84 -12.71 -16.91
N PHE A 204 23.08 -13.18 -17.07
CA PHE A 204 23.67 -14.15 -16.17
C PHE A 204 24.61 -13.43 -15.20
N SER A 205 24.63 -13.86 -13.94
CA SER A 205 25.44 -13.25 -12.88
C SER A 205 26.16 -14.30 -12.04
N GLU A 206 27.07 -13.85 -11.22
CA GLU A 206 27.42 -14.56 -9.99
C GLU A 206 26.23 -14.52 -9.02
N PRO A 207 26.25 -15.25 -7.86
CA PRO A 207 25.16 -15.14 -6.91
C PRO A 207 25.03 -13.73 -6.38
N VAL A 208 23.90 -13.09 -6.66
CA VAL A 208 23.59 -11.69 -6.29
C VAL A 208 22.24 -11.61 -5.58
N PRO A 209 22.02 -10.59 -4.73
CA PRO A 209 20.70 -10.38 -4.13
C PRO A 209 19.63 -10.23 -5.20
N ALA A 210 18.57 -11.02 -5.12
CA ALA A 210 17.47 -10.97 -6.10
C ALA A 210 16.76 -9.60 -6.14
N VAL A 211 16.78 -8.85 -5.03
CA VAL A 211 16.29 -7.46 -4.96
C VAL A 211 17.05 -6.57 -5.92
N ASP A 212 18.40 -6.64 -5.93
CA ASP A 212 19.24 -5.76 -6.74
C ASP A 212 19.22 -6.17 -8.22
N ALA A 213 19.21 -7.46 -8.54
CA ALA A 213 18.97 -7.94 -9.91
C ALA A 213 17.63 -7.43 -10.46
N ARG A 214 16.58 -7.43 -9.63
CA ARG A 214 15.28 -6.85 -10.03
C ARG A 214 15.31 -5.33 -10.17
N ARG A 215 16.07 -4.62 -9.32
CA ARG A 215 16.24 -3.16 -9.45
C ARG A 215 16.90 -2.81 -10.77
N MET A 216 17.94 -3.56 -11.16
CA MET A 216 18.58 -3.44 -12.47
C MET A 216 17.55 -3.66 -13.60
N GLY A 217 16.79 -4.75 -13.58
CA GLY A 217 15.78 -5.04 -14.59
C GLY A 217 14.67 -3.99 -14.66
N SER A 218 14.19 -3.50 -13.52
CA SER A 218 13.18 -2.44 -13.45
C SER A 218 13.73 -1.09 -13.97
N GLY A 219 15.00 -0.76 -13.66
CA GLY A 219 15.67 0.43 -14.18
C GLY A 219 15.83 0.37 -15.70
N LEU A 220 16.23 -0.78 -16.26
CA LEU A 220 16.29 -1.01 -17.71
C LEU A 220 14.92 -0.85 -18.37
N LEU A 221 13.85 -1.43 -17.81
CA LEU A 221 12.49 -1.27 -18.33
C LEU A 221 12.06 0.19 -18.31
N THR A 222 12.33 0.91 -17.22
CA THR A 222 12.04 2.34 -17.09
C THR A 222 12.75 3.16 -18.18
N LYS A 223 14.03 2.89 -18.42
CA LYS A 223 14.82 3.54 -19.50
C LYS A 223 14.27 3.17 -20.89
N THR A 224 13.85 1.92 -21.08
CA THR A 224 13.25 1.44 -22.32
C THR A 224 11.91 2.13 -22.60
N MET A 225 11.06 2.27 -21.59
CA MET A 225 9.78 2.98 -21.71
C MET A 225 9.96 4.47 -22.07
N SER A 226 11.07 5.08 -21.68
CA SER A 226 11.41 6.45 -22.09
C SER A 226 11.77 6.57 -23.58
N ARG A 227 12.15 5.45 -24.22
CA ARG A 227 12.44 5.35 -25.65
C ARG A 227 11.30 4.81 -26.48
N ARG A 228 10.44 4.04 -25.83
CA ARG A 228 9.32 3.36 -26.44
C ARG A 228 8.12 3.38 -25.49
N HIS A 229 7.29 4.40 -25.62
CA HIS A 229 6.15 4.63 -24.71
C HIS A 229 5.07 3.54 -24.81
N GLU A 230 5.02 2.79 -25.93
CA GLU A 230 4.07 1.69 -26.15
C GLU A 230 4.35 0.47 -25.26
N LEU A 231 5.57 0.34 -24.71
CA LEU A 231 5.89 -0.74 -23.78
C LEU A 231 5.00 -0.65 -22.54
N SER A 232 4.25 -1.72 -22.29
CA SER A 232 3.27 -1.80 -21.20
C SER A 232 3.92 -1.78 -19.81
N PHE A 233 3.30 -1.10 -18.85
CA PHE A 233 3.70 -1.17 -17.43
C PHE A 233 3.61 -2.59 -16.84
N ALA A 234 2.82 -3.50 -17.44
CA ALA A 234 2.78 -4.90 -17.07
C ALA A 234 4.13 -5.61 -17.24
N SER A 235 5.04 -5.08 -18.07
CA SER A 235 6.40 -5.62 -18.24
C SER A 235 7.21 -5.64 -16.95
N TYR A 236 6.92 -4.78 -15.96
CA TYR A 236 7.55 -4.85 -14.64
C TYR A 236 7.23 -6.15 -13.89
N ASP A 237 6.13 -6.82 -14.21
CA ASP A 237 5.71 -8.09 -13.61
C ASP A 237 6.31 -9.31 -14.31
N ARG A 238 6.93 -9.12 -15.48
CA ARG A 238 7.52 -10.15 -16.33
C ARG A 238 9.02 -10.30 -16.16
N LEU A 239 9.57 -9.90 -15.01
CA LEU A 239 10.94 -10.16 -14.61
C LEU A 239 11.03 -11.45 -13.78
N PHE A 240 12.05 -12.27 -14.05
CA PHE A 240 12.35 -13.51 -13.32
C PHE A 240 13.74 -13.46 -12.68
N PRO A 241 13.84 -13.53 -11.35
CA PRO A 241 12.76 -13.76 -10.37
C PRO A 241 11.75 -12.60 -10.31
N SER A 242 10.45 -12.93 -10.10
CA SER A 242 9.40 -11.89 -10.02
C SER A 242 9.38 -11.15 -8.69
N GLN A 243 10.06 -11.65 -7.68
CA GLN A 243 10.14 -11.06 -6.33
C GLN A 243 11.54 -11.21 -5.75
N GLY A 244 11.93 -10.27 -4.88
CA GLY A 244 13.26 -10.25 -4.27
C GLY A 244 13.39 -11.09 -3.00
N ILE A 245 12.28 -11.60 -2.43
CA ILE A 245 12.25 -12.36 -1.18
C ILE A 245 11.43 -13.62 -1.38
N MET A 246 11.96 -14.76 -0.90
CA MET A 246 11.29 -16.06 -1.00
C MET A 246 9.97 -16.07 -0.22
N PRO A 247 8.83 -16.43 -0.85
CA PRO A 247 7.56 -16.56 -0.15
C PRO A 247 7.57 -17.73 0.84
N LYS A 248 6.90 -17.57 1.98
CA LYS A 248 6.76 -18.65 2.97
C LYS A 248 5.99 -19.82 2.37
N GLY A 249 6.61 -21.01 2.38
CA GLY A 249 6.02 -22.22 1.82
C GLY A 249 5.85 -22.20 0.30
N GLY A 250 6.44 -21.23 -0.41
CA GLY A 250 6.41 -21.13 -1.87
C GLY A 250 7.74 -21.48 -2.53
N PHE A 251 7.75 -21.50 -3.87
CA PHE A 251 8.96 -21.78 -4.67
C PHE A 251 9.48 -20.53 -5.40
N GLY A 252 8.77 -19.40 -5.32
CA GLY A 252 8.92 -18.30 -6.27
C GLY A 252 8.24 -18.63 -7.62
N ASN A 253 8.43 -17.76 -8.60
CA ASN A 253 8.00 -18.05 -9.97
C ASN A 253 9.09 -18.82 -10.72
N LEU A 254 8.65 -19.51 -11.78
CA LEU A 254 9.55 -20.30 -12.62
C LEU A 254 9.69 -19.69 -14.00
N ILE A 255 10.79 -20.03 -14.70
CA ILE A 255 11.01 -19.69 -16.11
C ILE A 255 11.40 -20.96 -16.88
N ALA A 256 10.85 -21.13 -18.08
CA ALA A 256 11.17 -22.22 -18.96
C ALA A 256 12.59 -22.06 -19.52
N LEU A 257 13.31 -23.17 -19.69
CA LEU A 257 14.69 -23.14 -20.18
C LEU A 257 14.74 -23.19 -21.71
N PRO A 258 15.73 -22.55 -22.34
CA PRO A 258 15.98 -22.60 -23.77
C PRO A 258 16.56 -23.97 -24.20
N PHE A 259 16.74 -24.11 -25.51
CA PHE A 259 17.34 -25.28 -26.14
C PHE A 259 16.49 -26.55 -26.10
N GLN A 260 15.17 -26.45 -25.94
CA GLN A 260 14.27 -27.61 -26.02
C GLN A 260 14.27 -28.16 -27.41
N GLY A 261 14.61 -29.47 -27.57
CA GLY A 261 14.93 -30.09 -28.86
C GLY A 261 13.77 -30.08 -29.90
N GLN A 262 12.50 -30.21 -29.47
CA GLN A 262 11.37 -30.15 -30.40
C GLN A 262 11.10 -28.72 -30.89
N ALA A 263 11.26 -27.72 -30.01
CA ALA A 263 11.07 -26.31 -30.37
C ALA A 263 12.19 -25.81 -31.30
N GLN A 264 13.43 -26.30 -31.14
CA GLN A 264 14.55 -25.95 -31.98
C GLN A 264 14.32 -26.32 -33.45
N LYS A 265 13.60 -27.44 -33.73
CA LYS A 265 13.27 -27.86 -35.11
C LYS A 265 12.43 -26.83 -35.86
N ASN A 266 11.73 -25.96 -35.09
CA ASN A 266 10.91 -24.89 -35.63
C ASN A 266 11.60 -23.51 -35.52
N GLY A 267 12.92 -23.46 -35.25
CA GLY A 267 13.68 -22.23 -35.06
C GLY A 267 13.36 -21.49 -33.79
N ASN A 268 12.74 -22.14 -32.80
CA ASN A 268 12.34 -21.55 -31.50
C ASN A 268 13.21 -22.09 -30.37
N SER A 269 13.15 -21.49 -29.19
CA SER A 269 13.95 -21.86 -28.00
C SER A 269 15.47 -21.76 -28.27
N LEU A 270 15.87 -20.76 -29.05
CA LEU A 270 17.23 -20.51 -29.52
C LEU A 270 17.61 -19.04 -29.28
N PHE A 271 18.86 -18.78 -29.00
CA PHE A 271 19.41 -17.43 -28.96
C PHE A 271 19.51 -16.86 -30.38
N VAL A 272 19.14 -15.59 -30.48
CA VAL A 272 19.02 -14.86 -31.75
C VAL A 272 19.84 -13.58 -31.74
N ASN A 273 20.31 -13.16 -32.90
CA ASN A 273 21.00 -11.91 -33.15
C ASN A 273 20.04 -10.70 -33.18
N GLU A 274 20.50 -9.56 -33.66
CA GLU A 274 19.72 -8.32 -33.73
C GLU A 274 18.61 -8.37 -34.77
N GLU A 275 18.78 -9.15 -35.84
CA GLU A 275 17.78 -9.42 -36.86
C GLU A 275 16.87 -10.58 -36.49
N TYR A 276 16.95 -11.07 -35.27
CA TYR A 276 16.19 -12.22 -34.77
C TYR A 276 16.46 -13.55 -35.53
N ILE A 277 17.67 -13.66 -36.11
CA ILE A 277 18.16 -14.88 -36.73
C ILE A 277 18.92 -15.70 -35.68
N PRO A 278 18.66 -17.01 -35.55
CA PRO A 278 19.39 -17.87 -34.63
C PRO A 278 20.91 -17.87 -34.89
N TYR A 279 21.72 -17.80 -33.85
CA TYR A 279 23.16 -17.95 -33.97
C TYR A 279 23.50 -19.33 -34.56
N PRO A 280 24.47 -19.42 -35.48
CA PRO A 280 24.85 -20.70 -36.12
C PRO A 280 25.37 -21.74 -35.10
N ASP A 281 26.15 -21.31 -34.13
CA ASP A 281 26.62 -22.14 -33.01
C ASP A 281 26.09 -21.58 -31.69
N GLN A 282 25.00 -22.14 -31.20
CA GLN A 282 24.33 -21.78 -29.98
C GLN A 282 25.18 -22.01 -28.72
N TRP A 283 26.02 -23.06 -28.76
CA TRP A 283 26.89 -23.42 -27.62
C TRP A 283 28.09 -22.49 -27.53
N ALA A 284 28.68 -22.15 -28.68
CA ALA A 284 29.75 -21.14 -28.74
C ALA A 284 29.25 -19.79 -28.23
N PHE A 285 28.05 -19.37 -28.64
CA PHE A 285 27.42 -18.14 -28.15
C PHE A 285 27.23 -18.20 -26.62
N LEU A 286 26.55 -19.25 -26.09
CA LEU A 286 26.25 -19.36 -24.67
C LEU A 286 27.54 -19.37 -23.83
N SER A 287 28.57 -20.14 -24.24
CA SER A 287 29.83 -20.27 -23.49
C SER A 287 30.67 -18.99 -23.48
N ALA A 288 30.42 -18.06 -24.39
CA ALA A 288 31.13 -16.78 -24.49
C ALA A 288 30.47 -15.65 -23.68
N LEU A 289 29.25 -15.88 -23.14
CA LEU A 289 28.55 -14.86 -22.38
C LEU A 289 29.26 -14.54 -21.04
N PRO A 290 29.49 -13.27 -20.73
CA PRO A 290 30.04 -12.88 -19.42
C PRO A 290 28.97 -13.05 -18.33
N LYS A 291 29.43 -13.19 -17.09
CA LYS A 291 28.60 -13.12 -15.89
C LYS A 291 28.81 -11.80 -15.19
N ILE A 292 27.73 -11.18 -14.76
CA ILE A 292 27.73 -9.93 -14.01
C ILE A 292 28.25 -10.23 -12.60
N THR A 293 29.26 -9.49 -12.14
CA THR A 293 29.74 -9.58 -10.76
C THR A 293 28.84 -8.75 -9.82
N PRO A 294 28.87 -8.97 -8.49
CA PRO A 294 28.14 -8.15 -7.53
C PRO A 294 28.46 -6.66 -7.65
N GLU A 295 29.72 -6.29 -7.84
CA GLU A 295 30.18 -4.90 -7.99
C GLU A 295 29.64 -4.25 -9.28
N GLN A 296 29.67 -4.98 -10.39
CA GLN A 296 29.10 -4.52 -11.65
C GLN A 296 27.59 -4.33 -11.55
N LEU A 297 26.91 -5.21 -10.82
CA LEU A 297 25.47 -5.07 -10.56
C LEU A 297 25.17 -3.80 -9.76
N GLU A 298 25.92 -3.56 -8.68
CA GLU A 298 25.74 -2.39 -7.82
C GLU A 298 25.97 -1.09 -8.62
N GLU A 299 27.06 -1.00 -9.38
CA GLU A 299 27.34 0.15 -10.25
C GLU A 299 26.23 0.38 -11.27
N CYS A 300 25.74 -0.70 -11.91
CA CYS A 300 24.66 -0.63 -12.87
C CYS A 300 23.35 -0.17 -12.23
N VAL A 301 23.00 -0.68 -11.05
CA VAL A 301 21.83 -0.27 -10.29
C VAL A 301 21.89 1.19 -9.90
N ASN A 302 23.06 1.65 -9.41
CA ASN A 302 23.24 3.06 -9.04
C ASN A 302 23.06 3.97 -10.24
N ARG A 303 23.66 3.64 -11.38
CA ARG A 303 23.53 4.42 -12.63
C ARG A 303 22.11 4.42 -13.21
N LEU A 304 21.38 3.32 -13.14
CA LEU A 304 20.02 3.20 -13.67
C LEU A 304 18.95 3.77 -12.75
N CYS A 305 19.21 3.85 -11.44
CA CYS A 305 18.23 4.20 -10.42
C CYS A 305 18.54 5.51 -9.68
N ASP A 306 19.51 6.30 -10.13
CA ASP A 306 19.98 7.55 -9.47
C ASP A 306 18.92 8.66 -9.43
N ASP A 307 17.92 8.63 -10.33
CA ASP A 307 16.95 9.71 -10.49
C ASP A 307 15.66 9.53 -9.66
N GLY A 308 15.65 8.67 -8.63
CA GLY A 308 14.50 8.52 -7.73
C GLY A 308 13.25 7.90 -8.38
N ASP A 309 13.38 7.34 -9.57
CA ASP A 309 12.32 6.72 -10.35
C ASP A 309 11.96 5.30 -9.83
N MET A 310 10.92 4.66 -10.39
CA MET A 310 10.30 3.39 -9.92
C MET A 310 11.28 2.23 -9.61
N GLY A 311 12.56 2.33 -9.97
CA GLY A 311 13.62 1.42 -9.53
C GLY A 311 13.88 1.51 -8.02
N ARG A 312 13.79 2.68 -7.43
CA ARG A 312 13.65 2.91 -6.00
C ARG A 312 12.16 2.97 -5.67
N MET A 313 11.55 1.84 -5.42
CA MET A 313 10.38 1.82 -4.55
C MET A 313 10.87 2.06 -3.12
N ALA A 314 11.43 3.25 -2.87
CA ALA A 314 11.67 3.70 -1.53
C ALA A 314 10.35 3.61 -0.78
N VAL A 315 10.42 3.09 0.42
CA VAL A 315 9.39 3.30 1.44
C VAL A 315 9.25 4.81 1.54
N SER A 316 8.31 5.40 0.79
CA SER A 316 7.96 6.79 0.97
C SER A 316 7.37 6.87 2.37
N ASP A 317 7.96 7.67 3.22
CA ASP A 317 7.31 8.12 4.44
C ASP A 317 5.88 8.57 4.09
N GLU A 318 4.95 8.32 5.00
CA GLU A 318 3.51 8.60 4.86
C GLU A 318 3.18 10.08 4.54
N THR A 319 4.19 10.93 4.36
CA THR A 319 4.10 12.38 4.12
C THR A 319 4.29 12.80 2.65
N GLU A 320 4.72 11.92 1.74
CA GLU A 320 4.78 12.28 0.33
C GLU A 320 3.39 12.21 -0.30
N ILE A 321 2.87 13.37 -0.63
CA ILE A 321 1.63 13.57 -1.37
C ILE A 321 1.81 12.99 -2.79
N PRO A 322 1.07 11.93 -3.21
CA PRO A 322 1.35 11.19 -4.45
C PRO A 322 1.27 12.02 -5.74
N TRP A 323 0.66 13.22 -5.68
CA TRP A 323 0.48 14.14 -6.81
C TRP A 323 1.48 15.30 -6.84
N GLN A 324 2.42 15.41 -5.90
CA GLN A 324 3.56 16.30 -6.07
C GLN A 324 4.52 15.66 -7.06
N SER A 325 4.36 16.03 -8.33
CA SER A 325 5.24 15.60 -9.41
C SER A 325 6.66 16.04 -9.11
N ARG A 326 7.60 15.09 -9.02
CA ARG A 326 9.01 15.43 -9.10
C ARG A 326 9.27 15.89 -10.54
N PRO A 327 9.96 17.03 -10.76
CA PRO A 327 10.26 17.49 -12.10
C PRO A 327 11.03 16.39 -12.84
N TYR A 328 10.56 16.03 -14.03
CA TYR A 328 11.27 15.09 -14.92
C TYR A 328 12.51 15.78 -15.43
N ARG A 329 13.64 15.63 -14.71
CA ARG A 329 14.89 16.38 -14.89
C ARG A 329 15.51 16.27 -16.29
N ASN A 330 15.22 15.20 -17.02
CA ASN A 330 15.86 14.89 -18.29
C ASN A 330 15.05 15.25 -19.55
N LEU A 331 13.82 15.78 -19.42
CA LEU A 331 13.02 16.19 -20.57
C LEU A 331 13.41 17.59 -21.04
N LYS A 332 13.60 17.73 -22.35
CA LYS A 332 13.90 19.01 -23.01
C LYS A 332 12.62 19.61 -23.59
N ASN A 333 12.59 20.91 -23.80
CA ASN A 333 11.47 21.59 -24.46
C ASN A 333 11.21 21.03 -25.87
N THR A 334 12.24 20.54 -26.56
CA THR A 334 12.15 19.89 -27.86
C THR A 334 11.44 18.54 -27.86
N ASP A 335 11.22 17.95 -26.69
CA ASP A 335 10.45 16.69 -26.54
C ASP A 335 8.94 16.91 -26.69
N PHE A 336 8.49 18.14 -26.68
CA PHE A 336 7.10 18.56 -26.73
C PHE A 336 6.81 19.39 -27.98
N PRO A 337 5.56 19.40 -28.49
CA PRO A 337 5.15 20.38 -29.50
C PRO A 337 5.12 21.79 -28.88
N GLN A 338 5.30 22.83 -29.70
CA GLN A 338 5.22 24.22 -29.20
C GLN A 338 3.86 24.57 -28.57
N GLN A 339 2.80 23.92 -29.02
CA GLN A 339 1.45 24.04 -28.51
C GLN A 339 0.85 22.66 -28.30
N SER A 340 0.26 22.43 -27.14
CA SER A 340 -0.43 21.20 -26.76
C SER A 340 -1.94 21.44 -26.71
N THR A 341 -2.72 20.64 -27.43
CA THR A 341 -4.18 20.65 -27.35
C THR A 341 -4.66 19.58 -26.40
N LEU A 342 -5.29 19.98 -25.31
CA LEU A 342 -5.89 19.09 -24.31
C LEU A 342 -7.40 18.97 -24.57
N MET A 343 -7.88 17.77 -24.91
CA MET A 343 -9.30 17.49 -25.05
C MET A 343 -9.85 16.98 -23.71
N LEU A 344 -10.64 17.79 -23.04
CA LEU A 344 -11.28 17.44 -21.76
C LEU A 344 -12.59 16.69 -22.04
N ALA A 345 -12.67 15.42 -21.60
CA ALA A 345 -13.85 14.58 -21.73
C ALA A 345 -14.04 13.71 -20.48
N ASP A 346 -14.30 12.40 -20.61
CA ASP A 346 -14.22 11.41 -19.54
C ASP A 346 -12.79 11.29 -18.97
N LEU A 347 -11.78 11.45 -19.83
CA LEU A 347 -10.37 11.63 -19.52
C LEU A 347 -9.86 12.94 -20.12
N ILE A 348 -8.61 13.26 -19.87
CA ILE A 348 -7.87 14.31 -20.56
C ILE A 348 -7.07 13.65 -21.68
N TYR A 349 -7.45 13.90 -22.92
CA TYR A 349 -6.81 13.33 -24.08
C TYR A 349 -5.81 14.28 -24.72
N LEU A 350 -4.64 13.72 -25.10
CA LEU A 350 -3.61 14.40 -25.87
C LEU A 350 -3.33 13.60 -27.14
N ARG A 351 -3.12 14.28 -28.26
CA ARG A 351 -2.63 13.65 -29.50
C ARG A 351 -1.14 13.35 -29.37
N LYS A 352 -0.72 12.14 -29.69
CA LYS A 352 0.69 11.71 -29.61
C LYS A 352 1.62 12.46 -30.55
N LYS A 353 1.09 12.95 -31.65
CA LYS A 353 1.86 13.63 -32.71
C LYS A 353 2.56 14.89 -32.14
N GLY A 354 3.88 14.96 -32.36
CA GLY A 354 4.70 16.10 -31.92
C GLY A 354 5.38 15.93 -30.58
N TYR A 355 5.06 14.87 -29.82
CA TYR A 355 5.75 14.53 -28.58
C TYR A 355 6.83 13.47 -28.83
N SER A 356 7.95 13.56 -28.12
CA SER A 356 8.93 12.47 -28.08
C SER A 356 8.40 11.28 -27.28
N GLN A 357 9.02 10.11 -27.45
CA GLN A 357 8.71 8.90 -26.69
C GLN A 357 8.85 9.13 -25.18
N ALA A 358 9.87 9.89 -24.79
CA ALA A 358 10.12 10.23 -23.39
C ALA A 358 9.01 11.12 -22.78
N ALA A 359 8.54 12.12 -23.55
CA ALA A 359 7.44 12.98 -23.10
C ALA A 359 6.13 12.22 -22.99
N LEU A 360 5.81 11.35 -23.96
CA LEU A 360 4.61 10.50 -23.89
C LEU A 360 4.64 9.54 -22.69
N ASN A 361 5.79 8.93 -22.42
CA ASN A 361 5.97 8.08 -21.22
C ASN A 361 5.81 8.89 -19.93
N ALA A 362 6.36 10.11 -19.86
CA ALA A 362 6.20 10.99 -18.70
C ALA A 362 4.73 11.35 -18.44
N ILE A 363 3.98 11.67 -19.49
CA ILE A 363 2.54 11.95 -19.38
C ILE A 363 1.77 10.71 -18.91
N LYS A 364 2.04 9.52 -19.47
CA LYS A 364 1.42 8.26 -19.02
C LYS A 364 1.67 8.00 -17.54
N ARG A 365 2.87 8.28 -17.04
CA ARG A 365 3.25 8.08 -15.62
C ARG A 365 2.45 8.93 -14.64
N LEU A 366 1.82 10.03 -15.07
CA LEU A 366 0.91 10.82 -14.24
C LEU A 366 -0.34 10.02 -13.82
N ALA A 367 -0.72 9.01 -14.62
CA ALA A 367 -1.87 8.14 -14.37
C ALA A 367 -1.51 6.81 -13.68
N VAL A 368 -0.27 6.66 -13.20
CA VAL A 368 0.26 5.39 -12.73
C VAL A 368 0.79 5.50 -11.30
N PHE A 369 0.56 4.47 -10.49
CA PHE A 369 1.13 4.41 -9.15
C PHE A 369 1.45 2.97 -8.71
N PRO A 370 2.39 2.78 -7.76
CA PRO A 370 2.75 1.46 -7.25
C PRO A 370 1.57 0.80 -6.53
N ASN A 371 1.31 -0.48 -6.83
CA ASN A 371 0.23 -1.23 -6.20
C ASN A 371 0.53 -1.56 -4.73
N PRO A 372 -0.24 -1.02 -3.78
CA PRO A 372 -0.02 -1.28 -2.36
C PRO A 372 -0.22 -2.74 -1.97
N GLU A 373 -1.16 -3.45 -2.61
CA GLU A 373 -1.40 -4.88 -2.35
C GLU A 373 -0.17 -5.73 -2.67
N PHE A 374 0.51 -5.42 -3.78
CA PHE A 374 1.76 -6.10 -4.13
C PHE A 374 2.80 -5.95 -3.02
N ARG A 375 2.98 -4.74 -2.48
CA ARG A 375 3.92 -4.45 -1.39
C ARG A 375 3.57 -5.18 -0.10
N ILE A 376 2.29 -5.18 0.26
CA ILE A 376 1.79 -5.87 1.47
C ILE A 376 2.04 -7.37 1.34
N ARG A 377 1.67 -7.98 0.20
CA ARG A 377 1.90 -9.41 -0.06
C ARG A 377 3.39 -9.77 0.01
N GLN A 378 4.26 -8.93 -0.57
CA GLN A 378 5.70 -9.14 -0.53
C GLN A 378 6.26 -9.06 0.90
N LYS A 379 5.86 -8.04 1.69
CA LYS A 379 6.22 -7.93 3.12
C LYS A 379 5.77 -9.13 3.94
N MET A 380 4.58 -9.63 3.66
CA MET A 380 4.00 -10.81 4.33
C MET A 380 4.60 -12.12 3.80
N ARG A 381 5.53 -12.09 2.84
CA ARG A 381 6.07 -13.26 2.13
C ARG A 381 4.97 -14.15 1.53
N LEU A 382 3.91 -13.52 1.00
CA LEU A 382 2.84 -14.19 0.26
C LEU A 382 3.18 -14.22 -1.25
N PRO A 383 2.64 -15.20 -2.00
CA PRO A 383 2.77 -15.20 -3.45
C PRO A 383 2.17 -13.95 -4.08
N VAL A 384 2.92 -13.30 -4.97
CA VAL A 384 2.49 -12.08 -5.70
C VAL A 384 1.98 -12.37 -7.11
N TYR A 385 1.89 -13.64 -7.49
CA TYR A 385 1.35 -14.07 -8.77
C TYR A 385 -0.06 -13.52 -8.99
N GLN A 386 -0.33 -12.95 -10.15
CA GLN A 386 -1.58 -12.25 -10.53
C GLN A 386 -1.87 -10.94 -9.77
N THR A 387 -0.91 -10.42 -9.02
CA THR A 387 -1.04 -9.10 -8.40
C THR A 387 -0.10 -8.16 -9.13
N PRO A 388 -0.60 -7.21 -9.95
CA PRO A 388 0.25 -6.31 -10.71
C PRO A 388 1.06 -5.42 -9.75
N ARG A 389 2.31 -5.13 -10.12
CA ARG A 389 3.21 -4.27 -9.35
C ARG A 389 2.80 -2.81 -9.41
N VAL A 390 2.22 -2.42 -10.53
CA VAL A 390 1.84 -1.05 -10.87
C VAL A 390 0.38 -1.04 -11.28
N LEU A 391 -0.35 -0.01 -10.89
CA LEU A 391 -1.72 0.24 -11.32
C LEU A 391 -1.70 1.41 -12.30
N ASP A 392 -2.24 1.18 -13.49
CA ASP A 392 -2.37 2.16 -14.57
C ASP A 392 -3.85 2.54 -14.72
N CYS A 393 -4.16 3.81 -14.48
CA CYS A 393 -5.48 4.40 -14.65
C CYS A 393 -5.62 5.17 -15.97
N GLY A 394 -4.60 5.15 -16.82
CA GLY A 394 -4.57 5.82 -18.12
C GLY A 394 -5.30 5.05 -19.21
N TYR A 395 -5.30 5.63 -20.38
CA TYR A 395 -5.80 5.09 -21.65
C TYR A 395 -4.81 5.38 -22.76
N GLU A 396 -4.68 4.48 -23.69
CA GLU A 396 -3.84 4.69 -24.87
C GLU A 396 -4.44 3.96 -26.08
N ASP A 397 -4.47 4.67 -27.21
CA ASP A 397 -4.74 4.08 -28.52
C ASP A 397 -3.65 4.51 -29.53
N VAL A 398 -3.91 4.33 -30.83
CA VAL A 398 -2.93 4.65 -31.89
C VAL A 398 -2.57 6.15 -31.88
N ASP A 399 -3.55 7.03 -31.71
CA ASP A 399 -3.42 8.48 -31.90
C ASP A 399 -3.37 9.28 -30.58
N PHE A 400 -3.93 8.73 -29.50
CA PHE A 400 -4.17 9.46 -28.27
C PHE A 400 -3.60 8.77 -27.03
N ILE A 401 -3.20 9.60 -26.06
CA ILE A 401 -3.04 9.22 -24.66
C ILE A 401 -4.13 9.90 -23.87
N GLY A 402 -4.80 9.14 -22.97
CA GLY A 402 -5.79 9.65 -22.02
C GLY A 402 -5.32 9.48 -20.59
N ILE A 403 -5.37 10.52 -19.79
CA ILE A 403 -5.09 10.46 -18.36
C ILE A 403 -6.32 10.91 -17.55
N PRO A 404 -6.49 10.42 -16.31
CA PRO A 404 -7.63 10.80 -15.48
C PRO A 404 -7.72 12.30 -15.23
N ARG A 405 -8.95 12.81 -15.09
CA ARG A 405 -9.25 14.25 -14.90
C ARG A 405 -8.52 14.89 -13.72
N GLY A 406 -8.27 14.15 -12.66
CA GLY A 406 -7.54 14.63 -11.49
C GLY A 406 -6.04 14.81 -11.69
N CYS A 407 -5.49 14.31 -12.80
CA CYS A 407 -4.09 14.54 -13.17
C CYS A 407 -3.89 15.87 -13.92
N ARG A 408 -4.95 16.70 -14.08
CA ARG A 408 -4.92 17.95 -14.85
C ARG A 408 -3.81 18.88 -14.35
N GLU A 409 -3.75 19.18 -13.08
CA GLU A 409 -2.76 20.09 -12.50
C GLU A 409 -1.33 19.59 -12.75
N ALA A 410 -1.06 18.33 -12.46
CA ALA A 410 0.27 17.75 -12.70
C ALA A 410 0.68 17.78 -14.18
N LEU A 411 -0.28 17.63 -15.11
CA LEU A 411 -0.04 17.78 -16.55
C LEU A 411 0.27 19.23 -16.91
N TYR A 412 -0.49 20.19 -16.35
CA TYR A 412 -0.24 21.61 -16.59
C TYR A 412 1.13 22.03 -16.05
N ASP A 413 1.48 21.62 -14.85
CA ASP A 413 2.78 21.88 -14.24
C ASP A 413 3.91 21.35 -15.13
N LEU A 414 3.77 20.12 -15.66
CA LEU A 414 4.74 19.52 -16.58
C LEU A 414 4.88 20.35 -17.87
N LEU A 415 3.77 20.73 -18.49
CA LEU A 415 3.78 21.50 -19.76
C LEU A 415 4.28 22.93 -19.55
N GLN A 416 3.90 23.57 -18.46
CA GLN A 416 4.32 24.93 -18.10
C GLN A 416 5.82 24.97 -17.75
N GLU A 417 6.35 24.00 -17.00
CA GLU A 417 7.77 23.87 -16.70
C GLU A 417 8.61 23.78 -17.98
N LYS A 418 8.06 23.19 -19.03
CA LYS A 418 8.69 23.08 -20.36
C LYS A 418 8.34 24.24 -21.30
N GLY A 419 7.60 25.26 -20.85
CA GLY A 419 7.25 26.44 -21.63
C GLY A 419 6.29 26.16 -22.80
N ILE A 420 5.45 25.14 -22.70
CA ILE A 420 4.51 24.71 -23.73
C ILE A 420 3.18 25.46 -23.56
N SER A 421 2.69 26.10 -24.64
CA SER A 421 1.38 26.72 -24.65
C SER A 421 0.28 25.65 -24.70
N VAL A 422 -0.75 25.79 -23.84
CA VAL A 422 -1.87 24.85 -23.75
C VAL A 422 -3.14 25.46 -24.33
N VAL A 423 -3.81 24.70 -25.20
CA VAL A 423 -5.16 25.02 -25.70
C VAL A 423 -6.11 23.92 -25.20
N GLU A 424 -7.21 24.32 -24.58
CA GLU A 424 -8.23 23.38 -24.11
C GLU A 424 -9.41 23.29 -25.09
N GLU A 425 -9.81 22.06 -25.41
CA GLU A 425 -11.09 21.73 -26.03
C GLU A 425 -11.98 21.05 -24.99
N ASP A 426 -12.93 21.77 -24.42
CA ASP A 426 -13.86 21.21 -23.43
C ASP A 426 -15.01 20.46 -24.13
N ARG A 427 -15.03 19.15 -24.05
CA ARG A 427 -16.05 18.23 -24.57
C ARG A 427 -16.81 17.53 -23.46
N ARG A 428 -16.65 17.98 -22.23
CA ARG A 428 -17.33 17.42 -21.07
C ARG A 428 -18.82 17.75 -21.11
N ASN A 429 -19.63 16.88 -20.54
CA ASN A 429 -21.06 17.11 -20.47
C ASN A 429 -21.39 18.14 -19.38
N CYS A 430 -21.86 19.32 -19.77
CA CYS A 430 -22.36 20.34 -18.84
C CYS A 430 -23.71 19.95 -18.22
N GLY A 431 -24.36 18.91 -18.72
CA GLY A 431 -25.65 18.44 -18.27
C GLY A 431 -26.83 19.29 -18.74
N LYS A 432 -28.00 18.99 -18.21
CA LYS A 432 -29.23 19.77 -18.40
C LYS A 432 -29.32 20.82 -17.29
N THR A 433 -29.61 22.06 -17.63
CA THR A 433 -29.93 23.07 -16.63
C THR A 433 -31.20 22.67 -15.89
N ILE A 434 -31.17 22.76 -14.56
CA ILE A 434 -32.33 22.48 -13.70
C ILE A 434 -32.67 23.74 -12.87
N HIS A 435 -33.96 23.93 -12.63
CA HIS A 435 -34.44 25.03 -11.79
C HIS A 435 -34.51 24.55 -10.34
N VAL A 436 -33.50 24.89 -9.58
CA VAL A 436 -33.36 24.50 -8.19
C VAL A 436 -32.65 25.57 -7.40
N ASP A 437 -33.13 25.83 -6.20
CA ASP A 437 -32.55 26.78 -5.27
C ASP A 437 -32.21 26.07 -3.94
N PHE A 438 -31.12 26.50 -3.32
CA PHE A 438 -30.73 25.99 -2.00
C PHE A 438 -31.55 26.70 -0.93
N SER A 439 -32.35 25.94 -0.19
CA SER A 439 -33.21 26.37 0.89
C SER A 439 -32.52 26.15 2.24
N GLY A 440 -31.73 27.11 2.69
CA GLY A 440 -31.01 27.05 3.94
C GLY A 440 -29.84 28.03 4.03
N ALA A 441 -29.10 27.98 5.13
CA ALA A 441 -27.88 28.76 5.33
C ALA A 441 -26.71 27.83 5.65
N LEU A 442 -25.58 28.07 5.00
CA LEU A 442 -24.32 27.43 5.39
C LEU A 442 -23.80 28.06 6.68
N ARG A 443 -23.29 27.24 7.59
CA ARG A 443 -22.52 27.69 8.73
C ARG A 443 -21.23 28.38 8.27
N ASP A 444 -20.70 29.31 9.08
CA ASP A 444 -19.53 30.08 8.68
C ASP A 444 -18.32 29.19 8.35
N GLU A 445 -18.14 28.09 9.05
CA GLU A 445 -17.10 27.08 8.78
C GLU A 445 -17.29 26.30 7.46
N GLN A 446 -18.54 26.23 6.94
CA GLN A 446 -18.85 25.51 5.71
C GLN A 446 -18.68 26.39 4.44
N LYS A 447 -18.77 27.72 4.58
CA LYS A 447 -18.65 28.66 3.45
C LYS A 447 -17.33 28.52 2.70
N PRO A 448 -16.15 28.56 3.38
CA PRO A 448 -14.86 28.39 2.69
C PRO A 448 -14.72 27.04 1.98
N ALA A 449 -15.26 25.97 2.58
CA ALA A 449 -15.24 24.63 1.97
C ALA A 449 -16.11 24.57 0.70
N ALA A 450 -17.29 25.21 0.71
CA ALA A 450 -18.16 25.28 -0.45
C ALA A 450 -17.57 26.15 -1.56
N GLU A 451 -16.97 27.28 -1.22
CA GLU A 451 -16.31 28.19 -2.17
C GLU A 451 -15.11 27.50 -2.84
N ALA A 452 -14.26 26.83 -2.08
CA ALA A 452 -13.13 26.09 -2.63
C ALA A 452 -13.53 25.02 -3.67
N LEU A 453 -14.69 24.37 -3.47
CA LEU A 453 -15.23 23.42 -4.46
C LEU A 453 -15.89 24.13 -5.65
N LEU A 454 -16.52 25.30 -5.44
CA LEU A 454 -17.15 26.06 -6.52
C LEU A 454 -16.13 26.74 -7.45
N CYS A 455 -14.94 27.06 -6.97
CA CYS A 455 -13.87 27.62 -7.80
C CYS A 455 -13.36 26.61 -8.84
N GLU A 456 -13.58 25.31 -8.62
CA GLU A 456 -13.02 24.23 -9.43
C GLU A 456 -14.13 23.33 -9.99
N ASP A 457 -13.85 22.68 -11.12
CA ASP A 457 -14.78 21.72 -11.73
C ASP A 457 -14.68 20.33 -11.05
N THR A 458 -13.53 20.00 -10.47
CA THR A 458 -13.25 18.69 -9.85
C THR A 458 -12.49 18.85 -8.54
N GLY A 459 -12.81 18.02 -7.56
CA GLY A 459 -12.07 18.02 -6.30
C GLY A 459 -12.70 17.19 -5.21
N VAL A 460 -11.94 17.02 -4.13
CA VAL A 460 -12.37 16.27 -2.94
C VAL A 460 -12.48 17.22 -1.75
N LEU A 461 -13.61 17.16 -1.04
CA LEU A 461 -13.77 17.72 0.30
C LEU A 461 -13.39 16.68 1.34
N SER A 462 -12.34 16.93 2.09
CA SER A 462 -11.97 16.15 3.27
C SER A 462 -12.51 16.86 4.51
N ALA A 463 -13.63 16.38 5.05
CA ALA A 463 -14.28 17.01 6.19
C ALA A 463 -14.77 15.96 7.18
N THR A 464 -14.60 16.22 8.48
CA THR A 464 -14.97 15.31 9.56
C THR A 464 -16.45 14.89 9.51
N THR A 465 -16.77 13.81 10.18
CA THR A 465 -18.17 13.43 10.41
C THR A 465 -18.87 14.57 11.17
N ALA A 466 -20.12 14.87 10.83
CA ALA A 466 -20.92 15.97 11.36
C ALA A 466 -20.56 17.39 10.85
N PHE A 467 -19.55 17.57 9.98
CA PHE A 467 -19.30 18.86 9.32
C PHE A 467 -20.45 19.33 8.43
N GLY A 468 -21.29 18.40 7.93
CA GLY A 468 -22.40 18.71 7.04
C GLY A 468 -22.06 18.56 5.55
N LYS A 469 -21.24 17.58 5.19
CA LYS A 469 -20.86 17.26 3.79
C LYS A 469 -22.06 17.17 2.87
N THR A 470 -23.17 16.56 3.31
CA THR A 470 -24.42 16.42 2.54
C THR A 470 -25.09 17.78 2.28
N VAL A 471 -25.03 18.71 3.24
CA VAL A 471 -25.53 20.08 3.09
C VAL A 471 -24.71 20.85 2.06
N ILE A 472 -23.37 20.71 2.11
CA ILE A 472 -22.49 21.30 1.09
C ILE A 472 -22.81 20.72 -0.29
N GLY A 473 -23.03 19.41 -0.40
CA GLY A 473 -23.45 18.77 -1.66
C GLY A 473 -24.76 19.35 -2.19
N ALA A 474 -25.77 19.54 -1.33
CA ALA A 474 -27.03 20.21 -1.73
C ALA A 474 -26.78 21.68 -2.15
N TYR A 475 -25.91 22.40 -1.45
CA TYR A 475 -25.54 23.77 -1.82
C TYR A 475 -24.86 23.83 -3.19
N LEU A 476 -23.93 22.91 -3.50
CA LEU A 476 -23.32 22.82 -4.82
C LEU A 476 -24.35 22.58 -5.92
N ILE A 477 -25.37 21.72 -5.69
CA ILE A 477 -26.47 21.49 -6.62
C ILE A 477 -27.25 22.80 -6.89
N GLY A 478 -27.63 23.50 -5.82
CA GLY A 478 -28.34 24.78 -5.93
C GLY A 478 -27.53 25.87 -6.63
N LYS A 479 -26.19 25.85 -6.54
CA LYS A 479 -25.29 26.81 -7.19
C LYS A 479 -24.97 26.47 -8.64
N ARG A 480 -24.65 25.18 -8.93
CA ARG A 480 -24.34 24.73 -10.30
C ARG A 480 -25.55 24.63 -11.21
N LYS A 481 -26.74 24.42 -10.65
CA LYS A 481 -28.04 24.35 -11.38
C LYS A 481 -27.99 23.40 -12.58
N THR A 482 -27.33 22.23 -12.43
CA THR A 482 -27.24 21.22 -13.47
C THR A 482 -27.69 19.86 -12.95
N ASN A 483 -28.23 19.04 -13.84
CA ASN A 483 -28.67 17.69 -13.45
C ASN A 483 -27.55 16.89 -12.80
N THR A 484 -27.89 16.25 -11.67
CA THR A 484 -26.89 15.68 -10.75
C THR A 484 -27.17 14.23 -10.47
N LEU A 485 -26.09 13.42 -10.49
CA LEU A 485 -26.11 12.04 -9.99
C LEU A 485 -25.24 11.94 -8.73
N ILE A 486 -25.85 11.47 -7.64
CA ILE A 486 -25.18 11.26 -6.36
C ILE A 486 -24.90 9.78 -6.21
N LEU A 487 -23.64 9.42 -6.03
CA LEU A 487 -23.17 8.06 -5.89
C LEU A 487 -22.97 7.72 -4.41
N VAL A 488 -23.67 6.69 -3.93
CA VAL A 488 -23.62 6.23 -2.55
C VAL A 488 -23.36 4.72 -2.49
N GLN A 489 -22.95 4.21 -1.33
CA GLN A 489 -22.64 2.78 -1.16
C GLN A 489 -23.78 1.95 -0.60
N SER A 490 -24.63 2.54 0.22
CA SER A 490 -25.63 1.81 0.98
C SER A 490 -27.01 2.42 0.83
N SER A 491 -28.04 1.61 1.09
CA SER A 491 -29.43 2.08 1.11
C SER A 491 -29.69 3.09 2.23
N ALA A 492 -28.93 3.02 3.33
CA ALA A 492 -29.03 3.98 4.41
C ALA A 492 -28.56 5.38 4.00
N LEU A 493 -27.40 5.46 3.31
CA LEU A 493 -26.90 6.72 2.76
C LEU A 493 -27.84 7.27 1.68
N LEU A 494 -28.45 6.40 0.85
CA LEU A 494 -29.44 6.81 -0.15
C LEU A 494 -30.63 7.51 0.50
N GLU A 495 -31.21 6.93 1.54
CA GLU A 495 -32.35 7.55 2.25
C GLU A 495 -31.92 8.83 2.98
N GLN A 496 -30.72 8.88 3.55
CA GLN A 496 -30.17 10.06 4.20
C GLN A 496 -30.02 11.22 3.19
N TRP A 497 -29.44 10.95 2.02
CA TRP A 497 -29.29 11.94 0.96
C TRP A 497 -30.65 12.43 0.47
N LYS A 498 -31.60 11.50 0.27
CA LYS A 498 -32.96 11.85 -0.17
C LYS A 498 -33.63 12.83 0.81
N SER A 499 -33.62 12.48 2.10
CA SER A 499 -34.18 13.35 3.14
C SER A 499 -33.48 14.71 3.23
N ALA A 500 -32.16 14.74 3.04
CA ALA A 500 -31.40 15.98 3.04
C ALA A 500 -31.73 16.87 1.82
N LEU A 501 -31.83 16.28 0.63
CA LEU A 501 -32.20 17.00 -0.58
C LEU A 501 -33.63 17.56 -0.50
N GLU A 502 -34.57 16.74 0.01
CA GLU A 502 -35.97 17.19 0.26
C GLU A 502 -36.05 18.35 1.26
N ARG A 503 -35.10 18.42 2.20
CA ARG A 503 -35.05 19.50 3.21
C ARG A 503 -34.33 20.77 2.74
N PHE A 504 -33.27 20.64 1.90
CA PHE A 504 -32.37 21.75 1.59
C PHE A 504 -32.46 22.24 0.15
N LEU A 505 -33.32 21.64 -0.69
CA LEU A 505 -33.52 22.07 -2.06
C LEU A 505 -34.99 22.35 -2.37
N ASP A 506 -35.24 23.49 -2.94
CA ASP A 506 -36.50 23.84 -3.59
C ASP A 506 -36.37 23.60 -5.10
N ILE A 507 -37.02 22.52 -5.59
CA ILE A 507 -36.93 22.11 -6.99
C ILE A 507 -38.17 22.57 -7.75
N HIS A 508 -37.96 23.49 -8.70
CA HIS A 508 -39.04 24.13 -9.45
C HIS A 508 -39.31 23.47 -10.83
N GLU A 509 -38.87 22.22 -11.01
CA GLU A 509 -39.08 21.48 -12.25
C GLU A 509 -40.52 20.99 -12.39
N THR A 510 -41.12 21.20 -13.55
CA THR A 510 -42.40 20.61 -13.91
C THR A 510 -42.21 19.24 -14.56
N LEU A 511 -42.75 18.21 -13.94
CA LEU A 511 -42.71 16.86 -14.50
C LEU A 511 -43.67 16.75 -15.68
N THR A 512 -43.15 16.67 -16.92
CA THR A 512 -43.97 16.42 -18.13
C THR A 512 -44.60 15.05 -18.05
N GLU A 513 -45.94 14.96 -18.11
CA GLU A 513 -46.64 13.67 -18.11
C GLU A 513 -46.14 12.79 -19.28
N PRO A 514 -45.71 11.55 -19.01
CA PRO A 514 -45.35 10.64 -20.10
C PRO A 514 -46.56 10.32 -20.97
N PRO A 515 -46.37 10.09 -22.29
CA PRO A 515 -47.47 9.71 -23.15
C PRO A 515 -48.14 8.42 -22.65
N ARG A 516 -49.48 8.40 -22.66
CA ARG A 516 -50.31 7.28 -22.14
C ARG A 516 -50.02 5.99 -22.90
N LYS A 517 -49.13 5.12 -22.34
CA LYS A 517 -49.09 3.71 -22.71
C LYS A 517 -50.00 2.93 -21.77
N ARG A 518 -50.79 1.97 -22.33
CA ARG A 518 -51.68 1.07 -21.56
C ARG A 518 -50.90 0.41 -20.40
N GLY A 519 -51.20 0.80 -19.15
CA GLY A 519 -50.59 0.25 -17.94
C GLY A 519 -50.71 1.19 -16.74
N ARG A 520 -50.33 0.67 -15.54
CA ARG A 520 -50.27 1.43 -14.27
C ARG A 520 -49.44 2.71 -14.47
N ARG A 521 -49.92 3.90 -14.05
CA ARG A 521 -49.17 5.16 -14.00
C ARG A 521 -47.89 4.96 -13.20
N LYS A 522 -46.71 5.12 -13.83
CA LYS A 522 -45.44 5.21 -13.10
C LYS A 522 -45.42 6.56 -12.39
N LYS A 523 -45.35 6.54 -11.06
CA LYS A 523 -45.18 7.75 -10.27
C LYS A 523 -43.85 8.39 -10.64
N GLN A 524 -43.85 9.65 -11.03
CA GLN A 524 -42.65 10.43 -11.33
C GLN A 524 -42.15 11.09 -10.05
N TYR A 525 -40.83 11.24 -9.93
CA TYR A 525 -40.17 11.81 -8.77
C TYR A 525 -39.21 12.91 -9.26
N LEU A 526 -39.10 14.02 -8.56
CA LEU A 526 -38.11 15.06 -8.81
C LEU A 526 -36.73 14.59 -8.35
N ILE A 527 -36.68 13.89 -7.23
CA ILE A 527 -35.49 13.21 -6.73
C ILE A 527 -35.69 11.72 -6.99
N GLY A 528 -34.92 11.17 -7.94
CA GLY A 528 -34.98 9.78 -8.32
C GLY A 528 -34.02 8.87 -7.55
N GLN A 529 -34.19 7.58 -7.76
CA GLN A 529 -33.36 6.59 -7.04
C GLN A 529 -33.05 5.39 -7.95
N VAL A 530 -31.78 4.92 -7.91
CA VAL A 530 -31.33 3.69 -8.55
C VAL A 530 -30.66 2.79 -7.52
N GLY A 531 -31.30 1.66 -7.19
CA GLY A 531 -30.80 0.73 -6.18
C GLY A 531 -31.87 0.28 -5.19
N SER A 532 -31.55 -0.64 -4.31
CA SER A 532 -32.48 -1.25 -3.34
C SER A 532 -33.74 -1.83 -4.01
N GLY A 533 -33.61 -2.44 -5.19
CA GLY A 533 -34.73 -3.02 -5.95
C GLY A 533 -35.61 -2.00 -6.67
N LYS A 534 -35.27 -0.71 -6.66
CA LYS A 534 -36.02 0.38 -7.30
C LYS A 534 -35.19 1.05 -8.37
N ASN A 535 -35.87 1.47 -9.45
CA ASN A 535 -35.30 2.36 -10.46
C ASN A 535 -36.39 3.39 -10.79
N THR A 536 -36.30 4.56 -10.14
CA THR A 536 -37.21 5.67 -10.30
C THR A 536 -36.47 6.92 -10.81
N ARG A 537 -35.46 6.71 -11.67
CA ARG A 537 -34.61 7.77 -12.23
C ARG A 537 -35.46 8.91 -12.79
N SER A 538 -35.12 10.12 -12.40
CA SER A 538 -35.75 11.37 -12.88
C SER A 538 -34.97 12.02 -14.03
N GLY A 539 -33.66 11.90 -14.03
CA GLY A 539 -32.75 12.65 -14.91
C GLY A 539 -32.55 14.11 -14.48
N ILE A 540 -33.06 14.48 -13.31
CA ILE A 540 -32.94 15.82 -12.68
C ILE A 540 -31.92 15.72 -11.55
N ILE A 541 -32.32 15.14 -10.43
CA ILE A 541 -31.43 14.79 -9.32
C ILE A 541 -31.67 13.33 -8.98
N ASP A 542 -30.67 12.50 -9.12
CA ASP A 542 -30.80 11.07 -8.88
C ASP A 542 -29.73 10.58 -7.89
N ILE A 543 -30.12 9.65 -7.03
CA ILE A 543 -29.23 9.01 -6.07
C ILE A 543 -29.08 7.55 -6.46
N ALA A 544 -27.86 7.09 -6.68
CA ALA A 544 -27.59 5.72 -7.11
C ALA A 544 -26.68 4.97 -6.14
N ILE A 545 -27.05 3.73 -5.82
CA ILE A 545 -26.14 2.80 -5.18
C ILE A 545 -25.16 2.31 -6.23
N MET A 546 -23.89 2.46 -5.99
CA MET A 546 -22.84 2.24 -7.00
C MET A 546 -22.89 0.83 -7.63
N GLN A 547 -23.14 -0.21 -6.83
CA GLN A 547 -23.26 -1.58 -7.33
C GLN A 547 -24.44 -1.77 -8.29
N SER A 548 -25.45 -0.91 -8.23
CA SER A 548 -26.64 -0.93 -9.10
C SER A 548 -26.40 -0.30 -10.46
N LEU A 549 -25.22 0.27 -10.71
CA LEU A 549 -24.85 0.93 -11.96
C LEU A 549 -24.28 -0.04 -13.00
N PHE A 550 -24.12 -1.31 -12.67
CA PHE A 550 -23.62 -2.33 -13.58
C PHE A 550 -24.75 -3.15 -14.18
N GLU A 551 -24.54 -3.61 -15.41
CA GLU A 551 -25.45 -4.51 -16.15
C GLU A 551 -24.69 -5.56 -16.95
N GLY A 552 -25.41 -6.64 -17.31
CA GLY A 552 -24.85 -7.76 -18.08
C GLY A 552 -23.86 -8.64 -17.30
N GLU A 553 -23.44 -9.75 -17.92
CA GLU A 553 -22.45 -10.68 -17.36
C GLU A 553 -21.06 -10.04 -17.28
N GLU A 554 -20.71 -9.18 -18.23
CA GLU A 554 -19.44 -8.44 -18.27
C GLU A 554 -19.43 -7.24 -17.31
N LYS A 555 -20.55 -6.98 -16.59
CA LYS A 555 -20.69 -5.85 -15.66
C LYS A 555 -20.33 -4.50 -16.31
N SER A 556 -20.86 -4.22 -17.50
CA SER A 556 -20.72 -2.90 -18.13
C SER A 556 -21.41 -1.82 -17.28
N VAL A 557 -20.92 -0.59 -17.33
CA VAL A 557 -21.54 0.55 -16.65
C VAL A 557 -22.72 1.04 -17.47
N LYS A 558 -23.86 1.28 -16.84
CA LYS A 558 -25.07 1.77 -17.49
C LYS A 558 -24.85 3.12 -18.17
N GLU A 559 -25.26 3.26 -19.42
CA GLU A 559 -25.03 4.44 -20.25
C GLU A 559 -25.51 5.75 -19.61
N PHE A 560 -26.63 5.73 -18.90
CA PHE A 560 -27.20 6.94 -18.32
C PHE A 560 -26.28 7.69 -17.35
N VAL A 561 -25.22 7.04 -16.85
CA VAL A 561 -24.22 7.70 -15.98
C VAL A 561 -23.54 8.86 -16.70
N SER A 562 -23.43 8.81 -18.02
CA SER A 562 -22.84 9.86 -18.86
C SER A 562 -23.76 11.05 -19.14
N GLU A 563 -25.06 10.98 -18.76
CA GLU A 563 -26.06 12.01 -19.07
C GLU A 563 -26.05 13.21 -18.10
N TYR A 564 -25.39 13.07 -16.95
CA TYR A 564 -25.37 14.12 -15.91
C TYR A 564 -24.21 15.09 -16.10
N GLY A 565 -24.46 16.36 -15.75
CA GLY A 565 -23.46 17.41 -15.77
C GLY A 565 -22.67 17.50 -14.46
N MET A 566 -23.22 16.96 -13.37
CA MET A 566 -22.54 16.91 -12.09
C MET A 566 -22.65 15.52 -11.44
N ILE A 567 -21.54 15.06 -10.88
CA ILE A 567 -21.46 13.83 -10.08
C ILE A 567 -20.96 14.19 -8.67
N ILE A 568 -21.67 13.74 -7.66
CA ILE A 568 -21.23 13.83 -6.27
C ILE A 568 -21.01 12.40 -5.76
N VAL A 569 -19.81 12.10 -5.25
CA VAL A 569 -19.46 10.79 -4.70
C VAL A 569 -19.36 10.91 -3.19
N ASP A 570 -20.32 10.36 -2.48
CA ASP A 570 -20.30 10.35 -1.02
C ASP A 570 -19.46 9.19 -0.49
N GLU A 571 -18.73 9.47 0.61
CA GLU A 571 -17.76 8.56 1.26
C GLU A 571 -16.85 7.88 0.22
N CYS A 572 -16.24 8.69 -0.64
CA CYS A 572 -15.46 8.25 -1.79
C CYS A 572 -14.28 7.30 -1.42
N HIS A 573 -13.89 7.23 -0.14
CA HIS A 573 -12.84 6.33 0.34
C HIS A 573 -13.29 4.86 0.51
N HIS A 574 -14.59 4.57 0.59
CA HIS A 574 -15.10 3.21 0.84
C HIS A 574 -15.22 2.34 -0.41
N VAL A 575 -15.23 2.92 -1.58
CA VAL A 575 -15.46 2.18 -2.82
C VAL A 575 -14.29 1.25 -3.14
N ALA A 576 -14.57 0.00 -3.49
CA ALA A 576 -13.55 -0.91 -4.01
C ALA A 576 -12.88 -0.25 -5.24
N ALA A 577 -11.56 -0.09 -5.19
CA ALA A 577 -10.81 0.75 -6.13
C ALA A 577 -11.18 0.52 -7.60
N PHE A 578 -11.30 -0.73 -8.04
CA PHE A 578 -11.63 -1.07 -9.43
C PHE A 578 -13.09 -0.76 -9.82
N THR A 579 -14.06 -0.99 -8.92
CA THR A 579 -15.47 -0.66 -9.18
C THR A 579 -15.66 0.85 -9.30
N PHE A 580 -15.01 1.61 -8.42
CA PHE A 580 -15.02 3.07 -8.41
C PHE A 580 -14.43 3.63 -9.71
N GLU A 581 -13.26 3.16 -10.09
CA GLU A 581 -12.60 3.60 -11.32
C GLU A 581 -13.48 3.36 -12.55
N ARG A 582 -14.05 2.14 -12.70
CA ARG A 582 -14.90 1.81 -13.84
C ARG A 582 -16.12 2.72 -13.99
N VAL A 583 -16.79 3.06 -12.88
CA VAL A 583 -17.94 3.97 -12.92
C VAL A 583 -17.49 5.37 -13.29
N LEU A 584 -16.45 5.91 -12.64
CA LEU A 584 -16.01 7.28 -12.88
C LEU A 584 -15.30 7.46 -14.23
N ARG A 585 -14.73 6.41 -14.83
CA ARG A 585 -14.28 6.42 -16.23
C ARG A 585 -15.44 6.59 -17.23
N ALA A 586 -16.63 6.08 -16.92
CA ALA A 586 -17.80 6.25 -17.76
C ALA A 586 -18.46 7.63 -17.60
N VAL A 587 -18.07 8.39 -16.60
CA VAL A 587 -18.61 9.74 -16.31
C VAL A 587 -18.02 10.77 -17.26
N LYS A 588 -18.88 11.47 -18.01
CA LYS A 588 -18.50 12.59 -18.87
C LYS A 588 -18.83 13.96 -18.26
N ALA A 589 -19.34 13.98 -17.03
CA ALA A 589 -19.75 15.19 -16.33
C ALA A 589 -18.62 16.22 -16.20
N LYS A 590 -18.95 17.49 -16.37
CA LYS A 590 -18.03 18.60 -16.15
C LYS A 590 -17.64 18.69 -14.68
N TYR A 591 -18.62 18.56 -13.77
CA TYR A 591 -18.41 18.72 -12.34
C TYR A 591 -18.36 17.36 -11.64
N VAL A 592 -17.25 17.08 -10.95
CA VAL A 592 -17.08 15.82 -10.19
C VAL A 592 -16.51 16.12 -8.82
N TYR A 593 -17.30 15.88 -7.76
CA TYR A 593 -16.92 16.17 -6.39
C TYR A 593 -16.94 14.90 -5.53
N GLY A 594 -15.84 14.63 -4.84
CA GLY A 594 -15.74 13.60 -3.82
C GLY A 594 -15.95 14.19 -2.42
N LEU A 595 -16.77 13.54 -1.60
CA LEU A 595 -16.97 13.92 -0.20
C LEU A 595 -16.47 12.77 0.69
N SER A 596 -15.64 13.06 1.68
CA SER A 596 -15.12 12.03 2.58
C SER A 596 -14.73 12.61 3.92
N ALA A 597 -14.83 11.81 4.99
CA ALA A 597 -14.23 12.15 6.27
C ALA A 597 -12.71 11.89 6.29
N THR A 598 -12.27 10.88 5.57
CA THR A 598 -10.86 10.48 5.45
C THR A 598 -10.60 9.96 4.04
N PRO A 599 -10.08 10.78 3.13
CA PRO A 599 -9.85 10.37 1.75
C PRO A 599 -8.75 9.31 1.62
N MET A 600 -7.92 9.16 2.63
CA MET A 600 -6.88 8.12 2.68
C MET A 600 -7.49 6.75 2.95
N ARG A 601 -7.05 5.72 2.22
CA ARG A 601 -7.54 4.35 2.33
C ARG A 601 -6.56 3.46 3.09
N LYS A 602 -7.08 2.52 3.89
CA LYS A 602 -6.28 1.52 4.61
C LYS A 602 -5.48 0.62 3.66
N ASP A 603 -6.04 0.31 2.50
CA ASP A 603 -5.43 -0.54 1.48
C ASP A 603 -4.43 0.21 0.57
N GLY A 604 -4.28 1.54 0.74
CA GLY A 604 -3.35 2.36 -0.04
C GLY A 604 -3.81 2.74 -1.46
N HIS A 605 -5.02 2.33 -1.88
CA HIS A 605 -5.55 2.64 -3.23
C HIS A 605 -6.18 4.04 -3.35
N HIS A 606 -5.97 4.92 -2.37
CA HIS A 606 -6.48 6.30 -2.41
C HIS A 606 -6.01 7.15 -3.62
N PRO A 607 -4.87 6.91 -4.30
CA PRO A 607 -4.53 7.68 -5.48
C PRO A 607 -5.61 7.63 -6.57
N ILE A 608 -6.35 6.52 -6.71
CA ILE A 608 -7.46 6.40 -7.66
C ILE A 608 -8.55 7.44 -7.39
N ILE A 609 -8.82 7.74 -6.12
CA ILE A 609 -9.84 8.74 -5.73
C ILE A 609 -9.45 10.11 -6.28
N PHE A 610 -8.18 10.49 -6.08
CA PHE A 610 -7.68 11.79 -6.54
C PHE A 610 -7.55 11.85 -8.05
N MET A 611 -7.14 10.77 -8.69
CA MET A 611 -7.10 10.68 -10.15
C MET A 611 -8.50 10.82 -10.77
N GLN A 612 -9.56 10.32 -10.12
CA GLN A 612 -10.91 10.34 -10.67
C GLN A 612 -11.75 11.56 -10.23
N CYS A 613 -11.61 12.02 -8.99
CA CYS A 613 -12.38 13.13 -8.44
C CYS A 613 -11.62 14.47 -8.43
N GLY A 614 -10.31 14.46 -8.63
CA GLY A 614 -9.45 15.63 -8.44
C GLY A 614 -8.78 15.67 -7.06
N PRO A 615 -7.86 16.63 -6.83
CA PRO A 615 -7.15 16.78 -5.56
C PRO A 615 -8.07 17.22 -4.43
N VAL A 616 -7.56 17.19 -3.19
CA VAL A 616 -8.27 17.73 -2.02
C VAL A 616 -8.29 19.27 -2.14
N ARG A 617 -9.47 19.85 -2.35
CA ARG A 617 -9.64 21.30 -2.46
C ARG A 617 -9.78 21.99 -1.11
N TYR A 618 -10.35 21.28 -0.14
CA TYR A 618 -10.49 21.76 1.21
C TYR A 618 -10.34 20.63 2.22
N LEU A 619 -9.49 20.86 3.22
CA LEU A 619 -9.25 19.95 4.33
C LEU A 619 -9.73 20.63 5.61
N VAL A 620 -10.69 20.03 6.28
CA VAL A 620 -11.16 20.49 7.59
C VAL A 620 -10.21 19.94 8.66
N ASP A 621 -9.58 20.84 9.40
CA ASP A 621 -8.79 20.45 10.57
C ASP A 621 -9.72 20.01 11.72
N ALA A 622 -9.63 18.71 12.06
CA ALA A 622 -10.48 18.11 13.07
C ALA A 622 -10.26 18.71 14.47
N LYS A 623 -9.02 19.12 14.77
CA LYS A 623 -8.68 19.71 16.06
C LYS A 623 -9.28 21.11 16.21
N SER A 624 -9.08 21.98 15.21
CA SER A 624 -9.70 23.31 15.20
C SER A 624 -11.22 23.25 15.26
N GLN A 625 -11.83 22.26 14.59
CA GLN A 625 -13.27 22.04 14.66
C GLN A 625 -13.73 21.59 16.06
N ALA A 626 -12.94 20.74 16.73
CA ALA A 626 -13.24 20.29 18.09
C ALA A 626 -13.22 21.45 19.09
N GLU A 627 -12.27 22.38 18.93
CA GLU A 627 -12.13 23.58 19.77
C GLU A 627 -13.32 24.57 19.60
N GLN A 628 -13.98 24.57 18.45
CA GLN A 628 -15.13 25.45 18.16
C GLN A 628 -16.48 24.90 18.66
N ARG A 629 -16.53 23.62 19.10
CA ARG A 629 -17.76 23.00 19.59
C ARG A 629 -18.13 23.46 20.99
N SER A 630 -19.42 23.45 21.29
CA SER A 630 -19.97 23.81 22.60
C SER A 630 -19.70 22.82 23.73
N PHE A 631 -19.07 21.67 23.45
CA PHE A 631 -18.81 20.59 24.40
C PHE A 631 -17.35 20.13 24.33
N SER A 632 -16.81 19.70 25.47
CA SER A 632 -15.45 19.19 25.56
C SER A 632 -15.32 17.74 25.06
N HIS A 633 -14.11 17.35 24.66
CA HIS A 633 -13.81 16.03 24.15
C HIS A 633 -12.79 15.33 25.03
N VAL A 634 -13.15 14.23 25.66
CA VAL A 634 -12.32 13.52 26.63
C VAL A 634 -12.19 12.03 26.25
N VAL A 635 -10.99 11.50 26.34
CA VAL A 635 -10.70 10.06 26.30
C VAL A 635 -10.26 9.59 27.67
N ILE A 636 -10.86 8.53 28.16
CA ILE A 636 -10.52 7.86 29.42
C ILE A 636 -9.98 6.47 29.08
N PRO A 637 -8.66 6.28 29.06
CA PRO A 637 -8.07 4.96 28.89
C PRO A 637 -8.37 4.07 30.11
N ARG A 638 -8.85 2.86 29.86
CA ARG A 638 -9.09 1.81 30.85
C ARG A 638 -8.08 0.70 30.63
N LEU A 639 -7.04 0.65 31.43
CA LEU A 639 -6.02 -0.40 31.32
C LEU A 639 -6.58 -1.72 31.85
N THR A 640 -6.41 -2.80 31.06
CA THR A 640 -6.89 -4.13 31.42
C THR A 640 -5.73 -5.04 31.77
N GLN A 641 -5.98 -6.04 32.62
CA GLN A 641 -4.97 -7.01 33.07
C GLN A 641 -4.96 -8.30 32.19
N VAL A 642 -5.45 -8.21 30.95
CA VAL A 642 -5.50 -9.38 30.06
C VAL A 642 -4.10 -9.79 29.62
N ARG A 643 -3.69 -11.03 29.90
CA ARG A 643 -2.41 -11.62 29.49
C ARG A 643 -2.66 -12.84 28.62
N LEU A 644 -2.02 -12.92 27.44
CA LEU A 644 -2.21 -14.01 26.46
C LEU A 644 -0.86 -14.56 26.00
N PRO A 645 -0.21 -15.41 26.79
CA PRO A 645 1.16 -15.87 26.48
C PRO A 645 1.27 -16.77 25.24
N HIS A 646 0.15 -17.38 24.77
CA HIS A 646 0.18 -18.41 23.73
C HIS A 646 -0.74 -18.13 22.52
N ALA A 647 -1.04 -16.88 22.20
CA ALA A 647 -1.87 -16.58 21.05
C ALA A 647 -1.08 -16.64 19.73
N ASN A 648 -1.43 -17.58 18.85
CA ASN A 648 -0.73 -17.82 17.59
C ASN A 648 -1.17 -16.88 16.46
N SER A 649 -2.31 -16.23 16.57
CA SER A 649 -2.83 -15.32 15.57
C SER A 649 -3.58 -14.14 16.20
N ILE A 650 -3.72 -13.04 15.47
CA ILE A 650 -4.52 -11.89 15.92
C ILE A 650 -6.00 -12.26 16.11
N GLN A 651 -6.50 -13.26 15.40
CA GLN A 651 -7.87 -13.75 15.54
C GLN A 651 -8.08 -14.46 16.89
N ASP A 652 -7.09 -15.23 17.33
CA ASP A 652 -7.09 -15.89 18.63
C ASP A 652 -7.04 -14.86 19.76
N VAL A 653 -6.20 -13.81 19.59
CA VAL A 653 -6.15 -12.67 20.52
C VAL A 653 -7.53 -12.02 20.64
N PHE A 654 -8.19 -11.70 19.52
CA PHE A 654 -9.52 -11.09 19.53
C PHE A 654 -10.60 -12.02 20.11
N ALA A 655 -10.49 -13.34 19.93
CA ALA A 655 -11.38 -14.28 20.59
C ALA A 655 -11.19 -14.24 22.10
N ALA A 656 -9.96 -14.34 22.56
CA ALA A 656 -9.62 -14.38 23.97
C ALA A 656 -10.05 -13.12 24.74
N ILE A 657 -9.85 -11.92 24.19
CA ILE A 657 -10.28 -10.68 24.87
C ILE A 657 -11.80 -10.53 24.94
N THR A 658 -12.55 -11.06 23.97
CA THR A 658 -14.02 -11.03 23.99
C THR A 658 -14.63 -12.03 24.98
N GLU A 659 -13.94 -13.12 25.28
CA GLU A 659 -14.35 -14.16 26.22
C GLU A 659 -13.86 -13.90 27.66
N ASN A 660 -12.98 -12.92 27.85
CA ASN A 660 -12.41 -12.62 29.16
C ASN A 660 -13.44 -11.99 30.10
N THR A 661 -13.82 -12.75 31.13
CA THR A 661 -14.91 -12.39 32.08
C THR A 661 -14.56 -11.14 32.90
N ASN A 662 -13.31 -10.98 33.34
CA ASN A 662 -12.89 -9.83 34.15
C ASN A 662 -12.93 -8.54 33.31
N ARG A 663 -12.48 -8.63 32.08
CA ARG A 663 -12.56 -7.51 31.13
C ARG A 663 -14.01 -7.12 30.83
N ASN A 664 -14.87 -8.08 30.60
CA ASN A 664 -16.28 -7.83 30.32
C ASN A 664 -17.01 -7.29 31.56
N ALA A 665 -16.63 -7.72 32.78
CA ALA A 665 -17.14 -7.19 34.04
C ALA A 665 -16.71 -5.70 34.23
N LEU A 666 -15.48 -5.35 33.92
CA LEU A 666 -14.99 -3.95 33.91
C LEU A 666 -15.79 -3.08 32.95
N ILE A 667 -16.01 -3.54 31.71
CA ILE A 667 -16.82 -2.82 30.70
C ILE A 667 -18.25 -2.62 31.21
N ALA A 668 -18.86 -3.66 31.83
CA ALA A 668 -20.21 -3.58 32.36
C ALA A 668 -20.30 -2.66 33.59
N ALA A 669 -19.31 -2.65 34.44
CA ALA A 669 -19.24 -1.72 35.58
C ALA A 669 -19.18 -0.25 35.13
N ASP A 670 -18.24 0.08 34.25
CA ASP A 670 -18.13 1.42 33.68
C ASP A 670 -19.44 1.86 32.99
N ALA A 671 -20.06 0.97 32.23
CA ALA A 671 -21.35 1.27 31.58
C ALA A 671 -22.48 1.55 32.58
N LYS A 672 -22.54 0.81 33.69
CA LYS A 672 -23.53 1.02 34.74
C LYS A 672 -23.34 2.36 35.44
N ASP A 673 -22.12 2.70 35.78
CA ASP A 673 -21.78 3.98 36.42
C ASP A 673 -22.17 5.15 35.52
N LEU A 674 -21.82 5.08 34.23
CA LEU A 674 -22.17 6.08 33.23
C LEU A 674 -23.68 6.23 33.03
N LEU A 675 -24.44 5.10 33.04
CA LEU A 675 -25.89 5.14 32.99
C LEU A 675 -26.48 5.81 34.25
N SER A 676 -25.88 5.58 35.43
CA SER A 676 -26.30 6.24 36.68
C SER A 676 -26.03 7.75 36.65
N GLU A 677 -25.01 8.20 35.90
CA GLU A 677 -24.74 9.61 35.62
C GLU A 677 -25.72 10.25 34.60
N GLY A 678 -26.68 9.46 34.07
CA GLY A 678 -27.66 9.94 33.08
C GLY A 678 -27.12 10.03 31.65
N ARG A 679 -26.02 9.38 31.31
CA ARG A 679 -25.37 9.45 29.99
C ARG A 679 -26.03 8.52 28.96
N SER A 680 -25.86 8.86 27.68
CA SER A 680 -26.36 8.09 26.54
C SER A 680 -25.19 7.35 25.88
N LEU A 681 -25.18 6.00 26.03
CA LEU A 681 -24.03 5.17 25.73
C LEU A 681 -24.09 4.56 24.33
N LEU A 682 -22.94 4.51 23.66
CA LEU A 682 -22.66 3.68 22.50
C LEU A 682 -21.53 2.68 22.85
N ILE A 683 -21.86 1.39 22.89
CA ILE A 683 -20.90 0.32 23.21
C ILE A 683 -20.57 -0.42 21.92
N LEU A 684 -19.34 -0.30 21.45
CA LEU A 684 -18.90 -0.85 20.16
C LEU A 684 -18.03 -2.09 20.32
N THR A 685 -18.45 -3.16 19.65
CA THR A 685 -17.66 -4.38 19.47
C THR A 685 -17.64 -4.81 18.01
N GLU A 686 -16.76 -5.73 17.62
CA GLU A 686 -16.74 -6.31 16.28
C GLU A 686 -17.36 -7.71 16.19
N ARG A 687 -17.66 -8.34 17.33
CA ARG A 687 -18.20 -9.70 17.40
C ARG A 687 -19.63 -9.72 17.96
N LYS A 688 -20.52 -10.44 17.25
CA LYS A 688 -21.93 -10.60 17.65
C LYS A 688 -22.05 -11.26 19.02
N THR A 689 -21.31 -12.35 19.25
CA THR A 689 -21.32 -13.05 20.54
C THR A 689 -20.90 -12.15 21.70
N HIS A 690 -19.92 -11.31 21.52
CA HIS A 690 -19.48 -10.33 22.53
C HIS A 690 -20.58 -9.28 22.79
N ALA A 691 -21.24 -8.80 21.74
CA ALA A 691 -22.35 -7.86 21.87
C ALA A 691 -23.49 -8.46 22.70
N GLU A 692 -23.87 -9.72 22.45
CA GLU A 692 -24.90 -10.46 23.18
C GLU A 692 -24.52 -10.65 24.65
N GLN A 693 -23.24 -10.97 24.95
CA GLN A 693 -22.75 -11.08 26.34
C GLN A 693 -22.83 -9.75 27.10
N LEU A 694 -22.43 -8.63 26.46
CA LEU A 694 -22.52 -7.31 27.09
C LEU A 694 -23.95 -6.87 27.32
N VAL A 695 -24.89 -7.22 26.44
CA VAL A 695 -26.33 -6.99 26.65
C VAL A 695 -26.83 -7.74 27.88
N LEU A 696 -26.51 -9.03 28.05
CA LEU A 696 -26.87 -9.81 29.22
C LEU A 696 -26.36 -9.19 30.54
N LEU A 697 -25.15 -8.66 30.55
CA LEU A 697 -24.55 -8.00 31.72
C LEU A 697 -25.19 -6.65 32.07
N LEU A 698 -25.87 -6.02 31.10
CA LEU A 698 -26.48 -4.69 31.23
C LEU A 698 -28.04 -4.75 31.30
N GLU A 699 -28.66 -5.89 31.11
CA GLU A 699 -30.11 -6.05 30.98
C GLU A 699 -30.93 -5.43 32.15
N LYS A 700 -30.35 -5.42 33.35
CA LYS A 700 -30.96 -4.85 34.54
C LYS A 700 -30.60 -3.38 34.81
N SER A 701 -29.77 -2.76 33.95
CA SER A 701 -29.20 -1.44 34.23
C SER A 701 -29.98 -0.30 33.57
N THR A 702 -30.71 -0.56 32.51
CA THR A 702 -31.63 0.39 31.87
C THR A 702 -32.76 -0.33 31.13
N GLN A 703 -33.91 0.33 31.01
CA GLN A 703 -35.05 -0.19 30.22
C GLN A 703 -34.82 0.03 28.71
N ASN A 704 -33.97 0.99 28.34
CA ASN A 704 -33.69 1.36 26.94
C ASN A 704 -32.34 0.79 26.49
N LEU A 705 -32.25 -0.54 26.48
CA LEU A 705 -31.06 -1.26 25.98
C LEU A 705 -31.35 -1.85 24.61
N PHE A 706 -30.56 -1.43 23.60
CA PHE A 706 -30.74 -1.84 22.21
C PHE A 706 -29.51 -2.60 21.69
N LEU A 707 -29.76 -3.74 21.02
CA LEU A 707 -28.77 -4.52 20.33
C LEU A 707 -28.88 -4.35 18.82
N LEU A 708 -27.82 -3.79 18.19
CA LEU A 708 -27.75 -3.53 16.77
C LEU A 708 -26.62 -4.36 16.12
N VAL A 709 -27.00 -5.41 15.38
CA VAL A 709 -26.04 -6.34 14.76
C VAL A 709 -26.29 -6.49 13.26
N GLY A 710 -25.22 -6.85 12.53
CA GLY A 710 -25.28 -6.97 11.07
C GLY A 710 -26.20 -8.08 10.54
N SER A 711 -26.65 -9.00 11.40
CA SER A 711 -27.61 -10.07 11.05
C SER A 711 -29.07 -9.62 11.06
N ASP A 712 -29.38 -8.40 11.51
CA ASP A 712 -30.75 -7.88 11.55
C ASP A 712 -31.28 -7.71 10.11
N THR A 713 -32.54 -8.15 9.90
CA THR A 713 -33.23 -7.89 8.64
C THR A 713 -33.53 -6.40 8.46
N GLN A 714 -33.77 -5.96 7.24
CA GLN A 714 -34.12 -4.54 6.98
C GLN A 714 -35.33 -4.06 7.76
N LYS A 715 -36.32 -4.95 7.98
CA LYS A 715 -37.54 -4.65 8.73
C LYS A 715 -37.23 -4.48 10.22
N GLU A 716 -36.46 -5.39 10.79
CA GLU A 716 -36.02 -5.33 12.18
C GLU A 716 -35.15 -4.11 12.44
N ARG A 717 -34.24 -3.82 11.54
CA ARG A 717 -33.40 -2.62 11.61
C ARG A 717 -34.22 -1.34 11.65
N ARG A 718 -35.21 -1.20 10.77
CA ARG A 718 -36.09 -0.03 10.76
C ARG A 718 -36.91 0.08 12.06
N LYS A 719 -37.41 -1.04 12.56
CA LYS A 719 -38.16 -1.06 13.82
C LYS A 719 -37.28 -0.63 14.98
N LYS A 720 -36.09 -1.26 15.16
CA LYS A 720 -35.14 -0.92 16.22
C LYS A 720 -34.73 0.55 16.19
N LEU A 721 -34.49 1.12 14.99
CA LEU A 721 -34.14 2.54 14.84
C LEU A 721 -35.32 3.47 15.18
N SER A 722 -36.54 3.09 14.82
CA SER A 722 -37.77 3.84 15.21
C SER A 722 -37.99 3.81 16.73
N ASP A 723 -37.83 2.63 17.34
CA ASP A 723 -37.99 2.45 18.80
C ASP A 723 -36.90 3.26 19.55
N LEU A 724 -35.68 3.25 19.04
CA LEU A 724 -34.54 4.00 19.59
C LEU A 724 -34.72 5.53 19.48
N GLN A 725 -35.33 6.03 18.40
CA GLN A 725 -35.66 7.45 18.25
C GLN A 725 -36.85 7.86 19.12
N ALA A 726 -37.72 6.95 19.48
CA ALA A 726 -38.91 7.21 20.32
C ALA A 726 -38.57 7.29 21.82
N VAL A 727 -37.36 6.91 22.26
CA VAL A 727 -36.90 7.00 23.67
C VAL A 727 -36.92 8.46 24.13
N PRO A 728 -37.66 8.80 25.24
CA PRO A 728 -37.70 10.14 25.79
C PRO A 728 -36.29 10.71 26.11
N GLN A 729 -36.14 12.03 25.97
CA GLN A 729 -34.82 12.66 26.15
C GLN A 729 -34.30 12.60 27.59
N ASN A 730 -35.18 12.53 28.55
CA ASN A 730 -34.87 12.43 29.98
C ASN A 730 -34.56 11.02 30.48
N GLU A 731 -34.68 10.00 29.61
CA GLU A 731 -34.39 8.60 29.98
C GLU A 731 -32.98 8.21 29.50
N THR A 732 -32.31 7.37 30.27
CA THR A 732 -31.01 6.82 29.94
C THR A 732 -31.12 5.81 28.79
N LEU A 733 -30.05 5.72 27.98
CA LEU A 733 -30.04 4.89 26.79
C LEU A 733 -28.69 4.20 26.65
N ALA A 734 -28.70 2.90 26.35
CA ALA A 734 -27.51 2.14 25.96
C ALA A 734 -27.75 1.43 24.63
N VAL A 735 -26.84 1.65 23.68
CA VAL A 735 -26.81 0.99 22.38
C VAL A 735 -25.56 0.11 22.30
N VAL A 736 -25.75 -1.21 22.29
CA VAL A 736 -24.67 -2.16 22.01
C VAL A 736 -24.70 -2.51 20.53
N ALA A 737 -23.62 -2.28 19.82
CA ALA A 737 -23.61 -2.43 18.37
C ALA A 737 -22.30 -3.03 17.82
N THR A 738 -22.42 -3.69 16.66
CA THR A 738 -21.23 -4.09 15.90
C THR A 738 -20.75 -2.95 15.00
N GLY A 739 -19.42 -2.79 14.85
CA GLY A 739 -18.83 -1.68 14.14
C GLY A 739 -19.35 -1.48 12.71
N LYS A 740 -19.64 -2.56 11.99
CA LYS A 740 -20.24 -2.49 10.63
C LYS A 740 -21.63 -1.85 10.61
N TYR A 741 -22.41 -1.98 11.69
CA TYR A 741 -23.76 -1.40 11.76
C TYR A 741 -23.71 0.12 11.98
N ILE A 742 -22.76 0.58 12.80
CA ILE A 742 -22.62 2.00 13.18
C ILE A 742 -21.81 2.78 12.14
N GLY A 743 -21.02 2.12 11.29
CA GLY A 743 -20.08 2.74 10.35
C GLY A 743 -20.72 3.76 9.43
N GLU A 744 -21.87 3.45 8.79
CA GLU A 744 -22.50 4.32 7.80
C GLU A 744 -24.01 4.49 8.02
N GLY A 745 -24.48 5.73 7.91
CA GLY A 745 -25.93 6.04 7.97
C GLY A 745 -26.59 5.92 9.33
N PHE A 746 -25.85 5.64 10.41
CA PHE A 746 -26.37 5.70 11.78
C PHE A 746 -26.25 7.13 12.32
N ASP A 747 -27.34 7.72 12.74
CA ASP A 747 -27.38 9.07 13.31
C ASP A 747 -28.29 9.13 14.54
N LEU A 748 -27.69 9.41 15.69
CA LEU A 748 -28.37 9.61 16.96
C LEU A 748 -27.69 10.72 17.75
N PRO A 749 -28.12 11.98 17.62
CA PRO A 749 -27.45 13.15 18.17
C PRO A 749 -27.25 13.15 19.68
N ARG A 750 -28.15 12.51 20.45
CA ARG A 750 -28.08 12.46 21.91
C ARG A 750 -26.91 11.64 22.47
N LEU A 751 -26.25 10.78 21.67
CA LEU A 751 -25.13 9.99 22.15
C LEU A 751 -23.96 10.89 22.58
N ASP A 752 -23.47 10.68 23.78
CA ASP A 752 -22.40 11.48 24.39
C ASP A 752 -21.22 10.65 24.89
N THR A 753 -21.38 9.33 25.00
CA THR A 753 -20.31 8.46 25.51
C THR A 753 -20.14 7.22 24.63
N LEU A 754 -18.89 6.93 24.26
CA LEU A 754 -18.47 5.75 23.50
C LEU A 754 -17.63 4.83 24.38
N LEU A 755 -18.02 3.56 24.51
CA LEU A 755 -17.19 2.50 25.06
C LEU A 755 -16.59 1.70 23.91
N LEU A 756 -15.29 1.86 23.66
CA LEU A 756 -14.55 1.17 22.59
C LEU A 756 -14.02 -0.16 23.13
N THR A 757 -14.85 -1.20 23.07
CA THR A 757 -14.56 -2.49 23.68
C THR A 757 -13.66 -3.41 22.87
N MET A 758 -13.40 -3.06 21.59
CA MET A 758 -12.50 -3.80 20.71
C MET A 758 -11.40 -2.89 20.18
N PRO A 759 -10.16 -3.38 20.06
CA PRO A 759 -9.05 -2.59 19.59
C PRO A 759 -9.18 -2.24 18.11
N VAL A 760 -9.27 -0.97 17.82
CA VAL A 760 -9.26 -0.38 16.46
C VAL A 760 -7.89 0.25 16.21
N SER A 761 -7.28 0.00 15.06
CA SER A 761 -5.95 0.57 14.73
C SER A 761 -5.99 1.57 13.57
N TRP A 762 -7.12 1.63 12.83
CA TRP A 762 -7.24 2.48 11.66
C TRP A 762 -7.82 3.86 12.02
N LYS A 763 -7.08 4.93 11.66
CA LYS A 763 -7.45 6.33 11.92
C LYS A 763 -8.86 6.66 11.41
N GLY A 764 -9.21 6.24 10.19
CA GLY A 764 -10.51 6.51 9.59
C GLY A 764 -11.68 5.89 10.35
N THR A 765 -11.55 4.63 10.78
CA THR A 765 -12.59 3.93 11.55
C THR A 765 -12.80 4.59 12.91
N LEU A 766 -11.72 4.94 13.61
CA LEU A 766 -11.80 5.61 14.91
C LEU A 766 -12.44 7.00 14.78
N ALA A 767 -12.06 7.76 13.76
CA ALA A 767 -12.65 9.07 13.47
C ALA A 767 -14.16 8.98 13.14
N GLN A 768 -14.58 7.92 12.42
CA GLN A 768 -16.00 7.67 12.17
C GLN A 768 -16.77 7.34 13.44
N TYR A 769 -16.24 6.49 14.32
CA TYR A 769 -16.89 6.13 15.58
C TYR A 769 -16.97 7.33 16.52
N ALA A 770 -15.87 8.05 16.74
CA ALA A 770 -15.85 9.27 17.52
C ALA A 770 -16.80 10.33 16.96
N GLY A 771 -16.86 10.45 15.63
CA GLY A 771 -17.74 11.39 14.94
C GLY A 771 -19.24 11.14 15.15
N ARG A 772 -19.64 9.96 15.62
CA ARG A 772 -21.06 9.70 16.01
C ARG A 772 -21.46 10.47 17.26
N LEU A 773 -20.51 10.80 18.12
CA LEU A 773 -20.72 11.60 19.31
C LEU A 773 -20.70 13.11 19.02
N HIS A 774 -20.13 13.53 17.89
CA HIS A 774 -19.88 14.95 17.56
C HIS A 774 -21.11 15.70 17.02
N ARG A 775 -22.31 15.11 17.07
CA ARG A 775 -23.55 15.80 16.73
C ARG A 775 -23.94 16.75 17.84
N ASP A 776 -24.30 17.97 17.45
CA ASP A 776 -24.84 18.94 18.38
C ASP A 776 -26.20 18.46 18.93
N PHE A 777 -26.35 18.55 20.24
CA PHE A 777 -27.57 18.19 20.94
C PHE A 777 -27.71 19.08 22.17
N GLU A 778 -28.92 19.54 22.44
CA GLU A 778 -29.21 20.44 23.54
C GLU A 778 -28.86 19.78 24.89
N GLY A 779 -28.12 20.47 25.72
CA GLY A 779 -27.65 19.96 27.03
C GLY A 779 -26.35 19.13 26.99
N LYS A 780 -25.78 18.83 25.83
CA LYS A 780 -24.49 18.10 25.72
C LYS A 780 -23.33 19.02 26.13
N LYS A 781 -22.65 18.72 27.24
CA LYS A 781 -21.52 19.50 27.79
C LYS A 781 -20.16 18.85 27.51
N GLU A 782 -20.13 17.53 27.48
CA GLU A 782 -18.90 16.75 27.32
C GLU A 782 -19.16 15.45 26.56
N VAL A 783 -18.21 15.08 25.70
CA VAL A 783 -18.17 13.80 25.02
C VAL A 783 -17.05 12.95 25.59
N LYS A 784 -17.37 11.71 26.02
CA LYS A 784 -16.40 10.79 26.61
C LYS A 784 -16.17 9.55 25.70
N ILE A 785 -14.91 9.13 25.56
CA ILE A 785 -14.54 7.84 24.98
C ILE A 785 -13.81 7.02 26.03
N TYR A 786 -14.37 5.88 26.42
CA TYR A 786 -13.71 4.87 27.23
C TYR A 786 -12.97 3.92 26.29
N ASP A 787 -11.64 3.91 26.36
CA ASP A 787 -10.77 3.06 25.52
C ASP A 787 -10.16 1.95 26.35
N TYR A 788 -10.65 0.71 26.17
CA TYR A 788 -10.13 -0.46 26.88
C TYR A 788 -8.81 -0.92 26.26
N ALA A 789 -7.71 -0.59 26.92
CA ALA A 789 -6.35 -0.80 26.44
C ALA A 789 -5.73 -2.06 27.08
N ASP A 790 -5.59 -3.10 26.28
CA ASP A 790 -5.00 -4.39 26.69
C ASP A 790 -3.46 -4.32 26.50
N ILE A 791 -2.77 -3.55 27.35
CA ILE A 791 -1.34 -3.21 27.18
C ILE A 791 -0.37 -4.36 27.39
N HIS A 792 -0.80 -5.45 28.07
CA HIS A 792 0.01 -6.63 28.30
C HIS A 792 0.10 -7.58 27.09
N VAL A 793 -0.68 -7.31 26.03
CA VAL A 793 -0.63 -8.03 24.77
C VAL A 793 0.07 -7.15 23.73
N PRO A 794 1.32 -7.48 23.29
CA PRO A 794 2.15 -6.59 22.46
C PRO A 794 1.49 -6.11 21.16
N ALA A 795 0.64 -6.96 20.56
CA ALA A 795 -0.11 -6.58 19.35
C ALA A 795 -1.17 -5.52 19.65
N LEU A 796 -1.90 -5.63 20.77
CA LEU A 796 -2.97 -4.73 21.18
C LEU A 796 -2.41 -3.41 21.73
N GLU A 797 -1.28 -3.47 22.40
CA GLU A 797 -0.56 -2.32 22.88
C GLU A 797 -0.09 -1.44 21.71
N ARG A 798 0.47 -2.03 20.63
CA ARG A 798 0.80 -1.29 19.40
C ARG A 798 -0.42 -0.64 18.75
N MET A 799 -1.59 -1.30 18.80
CA MET A 799 -2.84 -0.73 18.31
C MET A 799 -3.32 0.44 19.18
N TYR A 800 -3.18 0.33 20.51
CA TYR A 800 -3.52 1.38 21.45
C TYR A 800 -2.65 2.64 21.23
N ARG A 801 -1.34 2.50 21.08
CA ARG A 801 -0.44 3.63 20.78
C ARG A 801 -0.85 4.39 19.52
N LYS A 802 -1.27 3.67 18.46
CA LYS A 802 -1.81 4.31 17.24
C LYS A 802 -3.07 5.11 17.52
N ARG A 803 -3.96 4.62 18.39
CA ARG A 803 -5.19 5.34 18.76
C ARG A 803 -4.90 6.63 19.51
N LEU A 804 -3.90 6.64 20.39
CA LEU A 804 -3.50 7.85 21.14
C LEU A 804 -3.18 9.03 20.22
N LYS A 805 -2.43 8.78 19.13
CA LYS A 805 -2.15 9.79 18.11
C LYS A 805 -3.44 10.30 17.46
N VAL A 806 -4.35 9.38 17.12
CA VAL A 806 -5.62 9.74 16.46
C VAL A 806 -6.52 10.56 17.38
N TYR A 807 -6.58 10.26 18.68
CA TYR A 807 -7.34 11.06 19.65
C TYR A 807 -6.83 12.51 19.72
N SER A 808 -5.51 12.68 19.76
CA SER A 808 -4.92 14.02 19.71
C SER A 808 -5.21 14.76 18.41
N ASP A 809 -5.11 14.07 17.24
CA ASP A 809 -5.46 14.64 15.94
C ASP A 809 -6.95 15.05 15.86
N LEU A 810 -7.83 14.40 16.63
CA LEU A 810 -9.26 14.70 16.70
C LEU A 810 -9.60 15.75 17.76
N GLY A 811 -8.62 16.26 18.52
CA GLY A 811 -8.81 17.28 19.56
C GLY A 811 -9.31 16.74 20.90
N TYR A 812 -9.19 15.44 21.16
CA TYR A 812 -9.54 14.86 22.46
C TYR A 812 -8.44 15.08 23.49
N GLN A 813 -8.85 15.41 24.71
CA GLN A 813 -7.99 15.42 25.92
C GLN A 813 -7.97 14.01 26.51
N ILE A 814 -6.80 13.51 26.89
CA ILE A 814 -6.67 12.21 27.55
C ILE A 814 -6.65 12.45 29.06
N ARG A 815 -7.58 11.78 29.79
CA ARG A 815 -7.66 11.82 31.25
C ARG A 815 -7.57 10.40 31.79
N PHE A 816 -6.74 10.17 32.79
CA PHE A 816 -6.63 8.91 33.52
C PHE A 816 -7.33 9.05 34.87
N GLY A 817 -8.47 8.34 35.07
CA GLY A 817 -9.27 8.40 36.31
C GLY A 817 -10.16 9.65 36.40
N ASP A 818 -11.01 9.65 37.47
CA ASP A 818 -12.04 10.68 37.71
C ASP A 818 -11.53 11.96 38.38
N GLN A 819 -10.21 12.08 38.66
CA GLN A 819 -9.67 13.25 39.33
C GLN A 819 -9.35 14.37 38.32
N GLU A 820 -9.96 15.56 38.55
CA GLU A 820 -9.82 16.74 37.67
C GLU A 820 -8.38 17.32 37.59
N ASN A 821 -7.44 16.83 38.37
CA ASN A 821 -6.09 17.42 38.50
C ASN A 821 -4.97 16.65 37.78
N THR A 822 -5.28 15.64 36.95
CA THR A 822 -4.24 14.86 36.25
C THR A 822 -3.87 15.55 34.94
N ILE A 823 -2.81 16.35 34.93
CA ILE A 823 -2.28 17.00 33.72
C ILE A 823 -1.62 15.91 32.84
N SER A 824 -2.34 15.45 31.85
CA SER A 824 -1.81 14.55 30.83
C SER A 824 -1.44 15.36 29.61
N ARG A 825 -0.17 15.32 29.22
CA ARG A 825 0.34 16.02 28.03
C ARG A 825 0.88 15.00 27.03
N ILE A 826 0.51 15.16 25.76
CA ILE A 826 1.04 14.34 24.66
C ILE A 826 2.10 15.13 23.93
N TYR A 827 3.23 14.48 23.69
CA TYR A 827 4.36 15.04 22.96
C TYR A 827 4.59 14.25 21.66
N TYR A 828 5.01 14.96 20.61
CA TYR A 828 5.35 14.37 19.30
C TYR A 828 6.79 14.70 18.92
N GLY A 829 7.45 13.75 18.29
CA GLY A 829 8.84 13.93 17.89
C GLY A 829 9.76 14.17 19.09
N LYS A 830 10.61 15.16 19.00
CA LYS A 830 11.60 15.50 20.06
C LYS A 830 11.09 16.51 21.09
N THR A 831 9.85 16.95 21.03
CA THR A 831 9.33 18.04 21.90
C THR A 831 9.21 17.65 23.37
N PHE A 832 9.17 16.35 23.70
CA PHE A 832 9.09 15.84 25.06
C PHE A 832 10.41 15.96 25.84
N TYR A 833 11.53 16.07 25.14
CA TYR A 833 12.86 15.87 25.73
C TYR A 833 13.18 16.86 26.86
N GLN A 834 12.84 18.12 26.68
CA GLN A 834 13.11 19.17 27.69
C GLN A 834 12.30 18.92 28.96
N ASP A 835 11.01 18.65 28.84
CA ASP A 835 10.12 18.39 29.98
C ASP A 835 10.49 17.06 30.66
N PHE A 836 10.92 16.07 29.91
CA PHE A 836 11.41 14.79 30.43
C PHE A 836 12.69 14.96 31.24
N ILE A 837 13.67 15.73 30.74
CA ILE A 837 14.90 16.05 31.49
C ILE A 837 14.57 16.84 32.74
N GLN A 838 13.63 17.77 32.68
CA GLN A 838 13.21 18.54 33.84
C GLN A 838 12.59 17.65 34.92
N ASP A 839 11.70 16.72 34.54
CA ASP A 839 11.11 15.78 35.51
C ASP A 839 12.18 14.86 36.13
N ILE A 840 13.11 14.32 35.32
CA ILE A 840 14.23 13.53 35.85
C ILE A 840 15.08 14.36 36.81
N THR A 841 15.41 15.61 36.46
CA THR A 841 16.26 16.49 37.30
C THR A 841 15.60 16.84 38.63
N ASN A 842 14.27 16.93 38.65
CA ASN A 842 13.47 17.24 39.83
C ASN A 842 13.11 16.00 40.68
N ALA A 843 13.54 14.81 40.29
CA ALA A 843 13.26 13.57 41.02
C ALA A 843 13.82 13.65 42.45
N ALA A 844 13.01 13.23 43.44
CA ALA A 844 13.35 13.28 44.85
C ALA A 844 13.68 11.91 45.45
N HIS A 845 13.12 10.82 44.89
CA HIS A 845 13.21 9.50 45.52
C HIS A 845 13.78 8.45 44.57
N ASP A 846 13.08 8.18 43.44
CA ASP A 846 13.49 7.11 42.57
C ASP A 846 13.11 7.34 41.11
N ILE A 847 13.90 6.76 40.21
CA ILE A 847 13.65 6.74 38.75
C ILE A 847 13.75 5.31 38.25
N LEU A 848 12.70 4.84 37.56
CA LEU A 848 12.71 3.58 36.83
C LEU A 848 12.58 3.87 35.33
N LEU A 849 13.57 3.43 34.55
CA LEU A 849 13.55 3.54 33.08
C LEU A 849 13.41 2.14 32.48
N VAL A 850 12.37 1.89 31.74
CA VAL A 850 12.12 0.62 31.02
C VAL A 850 12.32 0.86 29.53
N CYS A 851 13.46 0.37 28.99
CA CYS A 851 13.94 0.66 27.65
C CYS A 851 14.50 -0.61 26.99
N PRO A 852 13.80 -1.27 26.08
CA PRO A 852 14.31 -2.45 25.35
C PRO A 852 15.62 -2.19 24.61
N HIS A 853 15.77 -1.00 24.03
CA HIS A 853 16.96 -0.62 23.28
C HIS A 853 17.63 0.62 23.88
N MET A 854 18.96 0.66 23.81
CA MET A 854 19.76 1.79 24.26
C MET A 854 20.87 2.10 23.26
N HIS A 855 21.31 3.35 23.24
CA HIS A 855 22.35 3.82 22.33
C HIS A 855 23.43 4.54 23.12
N HIS A 856 24.69 4.14 22.95
CA HIS A 856 25.81 4.66 23.72
C HIS A 856 25.93 6.19 23.64
N THR A 857 25.78 6.77 22.44
CA THR A 857 25.85 8.23 22.23
C THR A 857 24.76 9.00 22.97
N GLN A 858 23.59 8.43 23.20
CA GLN A 858 22.50 9.08 23.91
C GLN A 858 22.69 8.98 25.42
N ILE A 859 23.19 7.83 25.90
CA ILE A 859 23.55 7.64 27.29
C ILE A 859 24.62 8.65 27.70
N GLN A 860 25.65 8.88 26.87
CA GLN A 860 26.65 9.92 27.14
C GLN A 860 26.07 11.33 27.32
N LYS A 861 25.01 11.68 26.60
CA LYS A 861 24.33 12.98 26.78
C LYS A 861 23.54 13.08 28.09
N LEU A 862 22.95 11.97 28.53
CA LEU A 862 22.17 11.89 29.78
C LEU A 862 23.06 11.69 31.00
N LEU A 863 24.26 11.19 30.82
CA LEU A 863 25.17 10.80 31.90
C LEU A 863 25.43 11.92 32.94
N PRO A 864 25.68 13.18 32.53
CA PRO A 864 25.88 14.25 33.51
C PRO A 864 24.65 14.46 34.39
N VAL A 865 23.46 14.40 33.83
CA VAL A 865 22.19 14.56 34.54
C VAL A 865 21.96 13.39 35.49
N LEU A 866 22.15 12.14 35.02
CA LEU A 866 22.02 10.95 35.87
C LEU A 866 23.02 10.94 37.03
N GLN A 867 24.26 11.35 36.82
CA GLN A 867 25.28 11.47 37.87
C GLN A 867 24.93 12.54 38.90
N GLN A 868 24.44 13.70 38.44
CA GLN A 868 23.99 14.77 39.33
C GLN A 868 22.86 14.31 40.26
N ILE A 869 21.84 13.66 39.69
CA ILE A 869 20.67 13.15 40.41
C ILE A 869 21.10 12.04 41.39
N LYS A 870 21.98 11.14 40.96
CA LYS A 870 22.51 10.10 41.81
C LYS A 870 23.28 10.66 43.02
N SER A 871 24.03 11.76 42.83
CA SER A 871 24.75 12.42 43.91
C SER A 871 23.80 13.10 44.95
N SER A 872 22.56 13.39 44.53
CA SER A 872 21.49 13.88 45.42
C SER A 872 20.78 12.77 46.19
N GLY A 873 21.19 11.49 46.04
CA GLY A 873 20.66 10.38 46.79
C GLY A 873 19.48 9.63 46.11
N VAL A 874 19.07 10.04 44.90
CA VAL A 874 17.98 9.39 44.15
C VAL A 874 18.39 8.00 43.61
N SER A 875 17.52 7.02 43.78
CA SER A 875 17.72 5.67 43.23
C SER A 875 17.37 5.63 41.73
N ILE A 876 18.30 5.15 40.91
CA ILE A 876 18.04 5.02 39.46
C ILE A 876 18.15 3.55 39.07
N CYS A 877 17.10 3.04 38.45
CA CYS A 877 17.01 1.65 37.93
C CYS A 877 16.67 1.66 36.44
N VAL A 878 17.36 0.83 35.67
CA VAL A 878 17.14 0.63 34.23
C VAL A 878 16.78 -0.84 33.97
N HIS A 879 15.62 -1.07 33.36
CA HIS A 879 15.23 -2.38 32.86
C HIS A 879 15.42 -2.40 31.33
N THR A 880 16.15 -3.37 30.81
CA THR A 880 16.46 -3.50 29.39
C THR A 880 16.21 -4.91 28.86
N GLY A 881 15.97 -5.03 27.54
CA GLY A 881 15.76 -6.31 26.90
C GLY A 881 17.06 -6.99 26.46
N ILE A 882 17.06 -8.32 26.37
CA ILE A 882 18.13 -9.12 25.75
C ILE A 882 17.49 -9.93 24.62
N GLU A 883 18.08 -9.89 23.41
CA GLU A 883 17.70 -10.76 22.31
C GLU A 883 18.89 -11.66 21.95
N ALA A 884 18.70 -12.98 22.00
CA ALA A 884 19.72 -13.97 21.66
C ALA A 884 20.16 -13.96 20.17
N SER A 885 19.57 -13.10 19.34
CA SER A 885 19.78 -13.00 17.89
C SER A 885 20.30 -11.64 17.41
N GLU A 886 20.77 -10.77 18.30
CA GLU A 886 21.31 -9.45 17.90
C GLU A 886 22.63 -9.66 17.12
N ALA A 887 22.79 -8.89 16.02
CA ALA A 887 24.03 -8.87 15.24
C ALA A 887 25.21 -8.39 16.10
N THR A 888 26.39 -8.93 15.89
CA THR A 888 27.58 -8.70 16.71
C THR A 888 27.90 -7.23 16.99
N ASP A 889 27.76 -6.36 16.00
CA ASP A 889 28.04 -4.92 16.14
C ASP A 889 27.05 -4.19 17.08
N ILE A 890 25.77 -4.63 17.12
CA ILE A 890 24.73 -4.05 17.99
C ILE A 890 24.93 -4.54 19.43
N ALA A 891 25.40 -5.78 19.59
CA ALA A 891 25.71 -6.35 20.89
C ALA A 891 26.87 -5.59 21.57
N ASP A 892 27.94 -5.26 20.83
CA ASP A 892 29.11 -4.54 21.35
C ASP A 892 28.74 -3.12 21.83
N GLU A 893 27.93 -2.37 21.07
CA GLU A 893 27.49 -1.03 21.43
C GLU A 893 26.60 -1.02 22.68
N LYS A 894 25.77 -2.04 22.86
CA LYS A 894 24.89 -2.22 24.02
C LYS A 894 25.71 -2.56 25.26
N VAL A 895 26.73 -3.38 25.11
CA VAL A 895 27.69 -3.73 26.20
C VAL A 895 28.39 -2.50 26.72
N ASP A 896 28.90 -1.63 25.84
CA ASP A 896 29.54 -0.37 26.23
C ASP A 896 28.56 0.60 26.92
N ALA A 897 27.31 0.62 26.48
CA ALA A 897 26.24 1.41 27.06
C ALA A 897 25.92 0.95 28.50
N LEU A 898 25.79 -0.35 28.72
CA LEU A 898 25.56 -0.97 30.03
C LEU A 898 26.74 -0.71 30.99
N ALA A 899 27.97 -0.89 30.51
CA ALA A 899 29.18 -0.62 31.30
C ALA A 899 29.26 0.86 31.75
N THR A 900 28.84 1.80 30.88
CA THR A 900 28.82 3.24 31.18
C THR A 900 27.79 3.55 32.25
N LEU A 901 26.58 3.00 32.20
CA LEU A 901 25.53 3.17 33.22
C LEU A 901 25.95 2.54 34.56
N LYS A 902 26.56 1.36 34.56
CA LYS A 902 27.05 0.70 35.77
C LYS A 902 28.12 1.54 36.47
N LYS A 903 29.07 2.15 35.73
CA LYS A 903 30.08 3.07 36.24
C LYS A 903 29.46 4.33 36.85
N ALA A 904 28.31 4.77 36.37
CA ALA A 904 27.55 5.89 36.91
C ALA A 904 26.73 5.53 38.18
N GLY A 905 26.78 4.29 38.65
CA GLY A 905 26.04 3.79 39.80
C GLY A 905 24.55 3.57 39.58
N VAL A 906 24.13 3.37 38.32
CA VAL A 906 22.77 3.02 37.95
C VAL A 906 22.56 1.50 38.14
N SER A 907 21.46 1.11 38.80
CA SER A 907 21.04 -0.30 38.89
C SER A 907 20.46 -0.77 37.59
N ILE A 908 20.87 -1.93 37.10
CA ILE A 908 20.44 -2.46 35.80
C ILE A 908 19.85 -3.87 35.98
N ALA A 909 18.67 -4.11 35.39
CA ALA A 909 18.05 -5.42 35.31
C ALA A 909 17.77 -5.78 33.84
N CYS A 910 18.14 -7.01 33.43
CA CYS A 910 18.01 -7.49 32.07
C CYS A 910 16.88 -8.54 31.98
N PHE A 911 16.03 -8.43 30.99
CA PHE A 911 14.88 -9.32 30.81
C PHE A 911 14.80 -9.85 29.37
N ASP A 912 14.45 -11.13 29.19
CA ASP A 912 14.22 -11.69 27.86
C ASP A 912 12.88 -11.22 27.29
N GLY A 913 12.89 -10.75 26.04
CA GLY A 913 11.69 -10.34 25.31
C GLY A 913 11.01 -9.07 25.82
N LEU A 914 11.70 -8.20 26.57
CA LEU A 914 11.19 -6.90 27.01
C LEU A 914 10.85 -6.01 25.80
N GLN A 915 9.60 -5.55 25.67
CA GLN A 915 9.18 -4.68 24.57
C GLN A 915 8.59 -3.34 25.04
N GLN A 916 8.36 -3.18 26.31
CA GLN A 916 7.70 -2.01 26.90
C GLN A 916 8.67 -0.83 27.02
N ARG A 917 8.12 0.40 26.89
CA ARG A 917 8.88 1.65 26.93
C ARG A 917 8.15 2.66 27.82
N TYR A 918 8.68 2.89 29.01
CA TYR A 918 8.17 3.90 29.93
C TYR A 918 9.22 4.32 30.93
N ALA A 919 8.99 5.47 31.55
CA ALA A 919 9.77 5.92 32.69
C ALA A 919 8.79 6.24 33.84
N ILE A 920 9.18 5.90 35.07
CA ILE A 920 8.46 6.24 36.28
C ILE A 920 9.41 7.07 37.17
N ILE A 921 8.94 8.22 37.64
CA ILE A 921 9.71 9.13 38.48
C ILE A 921 8.92 9.32 39.78
N ASP A 922 9.58 9.11 40.92
CA ASP A 922 9.04 9.19 42.24
C ASP A 922 7.73 8.41 42.49
N GLY A 923 7.58 7.26 41.80
CA GLY A 923 6.40 6.42 41.89
C GLY A 923 5.08 7.09 41.49
N ARG A 924 5.11 8.21 40.77
CA ARG A 924 3.96 9.07 40.50
C ARG A 924 3.93 9.60 39.07
N ILE A 925 5.02 10.21 38.58
CA ILE A 925 5.09 10.74 37.21
C ILE A 925 5.45 9.59 36.27
N VAL A 926 4.61 9.38 35.27
CA VAL A 926 4.81 8.35 34.26
C VAL A 926 4.98 8.97 32.88
N TRP A 927 6.04 8.58 32.21
CA TRP A 927 6.28 8.82 30.79
C TRP A 927 6.08 7.51 30.02
N TYR A 928 5.09 7.44 29.16
CA TYR A 928 4.73 6.23 28.42
C TYR A 928 4.64 6.51 26.93
N GLY A 929 5.26 5.68 26.07
CA GLY A 929 5.22 5.91 24.62
C GLY A 929 5.97 4.92 23.77
N ASN A 930 6.24 5.30 22.49
CA ASN A 930 6.99 4.47 21.55
C ASN A 930 8.49 4.81 21.50
N VAL A 931 9.00 5.55 22.45
CA VAL A 931 10.38 6.02 22.53
C VAL A 931 11.14 5.19 23.55
N ASP A 932 12.32 4.71 23.14
CA ASP A 932 13.33 4.26 24.11
C ASP A 932 14.03 5.50 24.68
N PHE A 933 13.81 5.81 25.96
CA PHE A 933 14.35 7.01 26.63
C PHE A 933 15.89 7.04 26.70
N LEU A 934 16.53 5.93 26.33
CA LEU A 934 17.98 5.77 26.25
C LEU A 934 18.52 5.61 24.80
N SER A 935 17.66 5.73 23.77
CA SER A 935 18.12 5.65 22.37
C SER A 935 17.66 6.77 21.42
N PHE A 936 16.54 7.42 21.63
CA PHE A 936 15.99 8.58 20.89
C PHE A 936 16.00 8.52 19.35
N ASN A 937 15.91 7.37 18.75
CA ASN A 937 16.21 7.23 17.31
C ASN A 937 14.98 7.30 16.37
N ARG A 938 13.84 7.93 16.78
CA ARG A 938 12.62 8.00 15.97
C ARG A 938 12.06 9.43 15.83
N ASN A 939 11.84 9.85 14.56
CA ASN A 939 11.13 11.09 14.24
C ASN A 939 9.61 11.01 14.44
N ASP A 940 9.07 9.78 14.59
CA ASP A 940 7.65 9.46 14.81
C ASP A 940 7.32 9.20 16.30
N ALA A 941 8.12 9.74 17.20
CA ALA A 941 7.95 9.60 18.63
C ALA A 941 6.61 10.16 19.10
N SER A 942 5.87 9.36 19.88
CA SER A 942 4.65 9.76 20.58
C SER A 942 4.78 9.35 22.04
N VAL A 943 4.77 10.32 22.93
CA VAL A 943 5.01 10.11 24.37
C VAL A 943 3.92 10.85 25.17
N ILE A 944 3.40 10.19 26.19
CA ILE A 944 2.45 10.76 27.14
C ILE A 944 3.15 10.94 28.48
N ARG A 945 3.00 12.11 29.07
CA ARG A 945 3.33 12.39 30.46
C ARG A 945 2.06 12.46 31.27
N PHE A 946 1.96 11.71 32.34
CA PHE A 946 0.86 11.82 33.31
C PHE A 946 1.36 11.66 34.75
N ASP A 947 0.64 12.24 35.66
CA ASP A 947 0.93 12.23 37.06
C ASP A 947 -0.16 11.40 37.76
N ASN A 948 0.13 10.12 38.06
CA ASN A 948 -0.80 9.18 38.67
C ASN A 948 -0.04 8.04 39.37
N ALA A 949 -0.16 7.96 40.69
CA ALA A 949 0.53 6.98 41.50
C ALA A 949 0.01 5.54 41.31
N ASP A 950 -1.30 5.35 41.04
CA ASP A 950 -1.88 4.04 40.87
C ASP A 950 -1.34 3.38 39.58
N ILE A 951 -1.33 4.15 38.49
CA ILE A 951 -0.77 3.69 37.20
C ILE A 951 0.74 3.47 37.30
N ALA A 952 1.45 4.34 38.02
CA ALA A 952 2.87 4.17 38.28
C ALA A 952 3.14 2.87 39.04
N GLY A 953 2.29 2.53 40.04
CA GLY A 953 2.34 1.27 40.76
C GLY A 953 2.07 0.07 39.85
N GLU A 954 0.99 0.08 39.09
CA GLU A 954 0.64 -0.98 38.12
C GLU A 954 1.77 -1.23 37.09
N LEU A 955 2.36 -0.18 36.53
CA LEU A 955 3.47 -0.31 35.58
C LEU A 955 4.75 -0.79 36.24
N ARG A 956 5.01 -0.47 37.51
CA ARG A 956 6.14 -0.96 38.30
C ARG A 956 6.00 -2.46 38.57
N ASP A 957 4.82 -2.93 38.99
CA ASP A 957 4.53 -4.35 39.17
C ASP A 957 4.70 -5.15 37.89
N LEU A 958 4.29 -4.54 36.78
CA LEU A 958 4.50 -5.08 35.44
C LEU A 958 5.96 -5.34 35.10
N SER A 959 6.85 -4.43 35.46
CA SER A 959 8.28 -4.57 35.14
C SER A 959 8.95 -5.62 36.01
N SER A 960 8.40 -5.92 37.19
CA SER A 960 8.90 -6.97 38.07
C SER A 960 8.32 -8.35 37.78
N GLU A 961 7.07 -8.45 37.26
CA GLU A 961 6.40 -9.71 36.97
C GLU A 961 6.62 -10.26 35.55
N ASN A 962 6.93 -9.41 34.57
CA ASN A 962 7.29 -9.84 33.20
C ASN A 962 8.65 -10.54 33.12
N GLY A 963 9.23 -10.90 34.25
CA GLY A 963 10.43 -11.65 34.38
C GLY A 963 10.35 -13.06 33.73
N GLY A 964 10.63 -13.14 32.44
CA GLY A 964 11.50 -14.19 31.98
C GLY A 964 12.75 -14.15 32.88
N LYS A 965 13.48 -15.23 33.04
CA LYS A 965 14.65 -15.37 33.90
C LYS A 965 15.40 -14.03 34.00
N GLN A 966 15.36 -13.38 35.18
CA GLN A 966 16.17 -12.18 35.43
C GLN A 966 17.60 -12.62 35.32
N LEU A 967 18.29 -12.15 34.27
CA LEU A 967 19.72 -12.43 34.08
C LEU A 967 20.49 -11.35 34.81
N THR A 968 21.49 -11.74 35.58
CA THR A 968 22.44 -10.78 36.15
C THR A 968 23.32 -10.25 35.02
N ILE A 969 23.86 -9.05 35.17
CA ILE A 969 24.80 -8.49 34.18
C ILE A 969 26.01 -9.40 34.01
N ASP A 970 26.41 -10.07 35.09
CA ASP A 970 27.56 -10.98 35.07
C ASP A 970 27.28 -12.26 34.24
N ASP A 971 26.00 -12.73 34.18
CA ASP A 971 25.57 -13.81 33.28
C ASP A 971 25.60 -13.39 31.79
N TYR A 972 25.70 -12.12 31.50
CA TYR A 972 25.77 -11.60 30.10
C TYR A 972 27.23 -11.43 29.64
N PHE A 973 28.18 -11.30 30.59
CA PHE A 973 29.60 -11.12 30.29
C PHE A 973 30.39 -12.45 30.36
N GLU A 974 29.79 -13.57 30.82
CA GLU A 974 30.28 -14.92 30.65
C GLU A 974 29.78 -15.58 29.34
#